data_e92c9716c25e469a4e6b03eac8cb73cf
#
_entry.id   e92c9716c25e469a4e6b03eac8cb73cf
#
_cell.length_a   1.000
_cell.length_b   1.000
_cell.length_c   1.000
_cell.angle_alpha   90.00
_cell.angle_beta   90.00
_cell.angle_gamma   90.00
#
_symmetry.space_group_name_H-M   'P 1'
#
loop_
_entity.id
_entity.type
_entity.pdbx_description
1 polymer ?
#
loop_
_entity_poly.entity_id
_entity_poly.type
_entity_poly.pdbx_seq_one_letter_code
_entity_poly.pdbx_strand_id
1 'polypeptide(L)'
;MSQNTLTTEIPKTSEGDEHSHSGTLLGPLLCWAVVFADIGTSIYYVPGILYGTVGNLAGFFVFLTMSVFVLLTLKYAEVTHRFPQGGGVVTVAASAINKWVGALGGMFILVDYFLTASISSLSGMQYLSVVIPAIGRSITLPVVGQVQFTLLAITLGVLVLLGILNWFGVSESAKVSLVGAVIAFISDILILITVFTHISFATFLSLFPKMFATHALTPESLLIGFAGSFLAFSGLESISQLSPVMKTPRKRVAGIALLLVIITIGITSPFLTMFSTLLQAPEAADPILSSQLISLLAGHWGNLFLQTEVAISASALLIFASNTAIIGAYHVFIALSRLGFFPAFVLQRNKLRNTPHYSIMLATGIPILILILVLGNITILGDMYAFGLLGAFTLTCLGLDIIRTRDRRAARKRVTRQTNPIDNLAILDTTHAHSANEHEKHQEEVFQNGRQVNQENGNHSSLALPVHRGFRQLISVFWQNLDYWLGIITTILVVIAWSTNLVAKPLATLFGGTVTIIGMTISYFNYRAQERKGQAPVQIVPLNSVELMSNAIVAVLMPGEDKANKAVVQSAAHHTDGLPLAFLYIGRPKDVPALKPFEYYDPYLYDESALRTFSKANALMREKKTTVQPQFIYRPVSPSAKPQESDILKYIWQTMHPHELLISADSLPMLNDINPDRIRYELTANGKVAHLLARR
;
A
#
# COMPACT_ATOMS: atom_id res chain seq x y z
N MET A 1 34.96 11.15 0.55
CA MET A 1 33.95 11.65 1.50
C MET A 1 32.77 10.73 1.41
N SER A 2 32.61 9.91 2.42
CA SER A 2 31.48 8.99 2.60
C SER A 2 30.20 9.83 2.61
N GLN A 3 29.31 9.61 1.66
CA GLN A 3 27.93 10.02 1.80
C GLN A 3 27.33 9.14 2.92
N ASN A 4 27.48 9.57 4.15
CA ASN A 4 26.47 9.31 5.13
C ASN A 4 25.22 10.01 4.60
N THR A 5 24.40 9.29 3.86
CA THR A 5 22.97 9.49 3.91
C THR A 5 22.65 9.48 5.39
N LEU A 6 22.45 10.65 5.95
CA LEU A 6 21.77 10.86 7.22
C LEU A 6 20.31 10.39 7.00
N THR A 7 20.11 9.07 6.85
CA THR A 7 19.07 8.43 7.58
C THR A 7 19.45 8.70 9.03
N THR A 8 18.93 9.75 9.61
CA THR A 8 18.82 9.89 11.05
C THR A 8 18.01 8.68 11.47
N GLU A 9 18.71 7.56 11.69
CA GLU A 9 18.18 6.43 12.41
C GLU A 9 17.77 7.03 13.76
N ILE A 10 16.47 7.21 13.93
CA ILE A 10 15.88 7.24 15.26
C ILE A 10 16.53 6.05 15.98
N PRO A 11 17.08 6.25 17.22
CA PRO A 11 17.84 5.22 17.91
C PRO A 11 17.19 3.87 17.68
N LYS A 12 17.94 2.92 17.15
CA LYS A 12 17.48 1.53 16.95
C LYS A 12 16.87 1.11 18.26
N THR A 13 15.58 0.86 18.27
CA THR A 13 14.98 0.07 19.33
C THR A 13 15.82 -1.19 19.41
N SER A 14 16.46 -1.40 20.55
CA SER A 14 17.33 -2.53 20.78
C SER A 14 16.65 -3.82 20.34
N GLU A 15 17.37 -4.71 19.69
CA GLU A 15 16.91 -6.04 19.23
C GLU A 15 16.32 -6.95 20.34
N GLY A 16 16.10 -6.41 21.55
CA GLY A 16 15.60 -7.15 22.71
C GLY A 16 14.10 -7.21 22.93
N ASP A 17 13.29 -6.41 22.21
CA ASP A 17 11.84 -6.28 22.50
C ASP A 17 10.92 -6.97 21.47
N GLU A 18 11.38 -8.01 20.76
CA GLU A 18 10.53 -8.79 19.82
C GLU A 18 9.46 -9.67 20.52
N HIS A 19 9.35 -9.67 21.83
CA HIS A 19 8.51 -10.64 22.55
C HIS A 19 7.11 -10.19 22.94
N SER A 20 6.62 -9.01 22.52
CA SER A 20 5.24 -8.58 22.86
C SER A 20 4.21 -8.65 21.73
N HIS A 21 4.60 -9.07 20.51
CA HIS A 21 3.65 -9.27 19.42
C HIS A 21 3.47 -10.76 19.13
N SER A 22 2.40 -11.36 19.62
CA SER A 22 2.07 -12.79 19.45
C SER A 22 1.65 -13.17 18.00
N GLY A 23 1.89 -12.33 17.01
CA GLY A 23 1.69 -12.61 15.59
C GLY A 23 2.99 -13.04 14.91
N THR A 24 3.00 -14.19 14.22
CA THR A 24 4.16 -14.60 13.40
C THR A 24 4.37 -13.62 12.25
N LEU A 25 5.46 -12.85 12.29
CA LEU A 25 5.84 -11.95 11.20
C LEU A 25 6.19 -12.74 9.93
N LEU A 26 5.70 -12.27 8.78
CA LEU A 26 5.85 -12.94 7.49
C LEU A 26 7.23 -12.67 6.86
N GLY A 27 7.94 -13.74 6.55
CA GLY A 27 9.15 -13.69 5.72
C GLY A 27 8.83 -13.64 4.23
N PRO A 28 9.87 -13.52 3.34
CA PRO A 28 9.66 -13.34 1.90
C PRO A 28 8.83 -14.45 1.25
N LEU A 29 9.08 -15.71 1.62
CA LEU A 29 8.38 -16.86 1.04
C LEU A 29 6.90 -16.90 1.43
N LEU A 30 6.56 -16.55 2.68
CA LEU A 30 5.17 -16.47 3.12
C LEU A 30 4.44 -15.28 2.51
N CYS A 31 5.13 -14.13 2.32
CA CYS A 31 4.58 -12.99 1.59
C CYS A 31 4.33 -13.35 0.12
N TRP A 32 5.29 -14.02 -0.55
CA TRP A 32 5.11 -14.54 -1.91
C TRP A 32 3.89 -15.45 -1.98
N ALA A 33 3.76 -16.39 -1.06
CA ALA A 33 2.68 -17.35 -1.08
C ALA A 33 1.30 -16.71 -0.96
N VAL A 34 1.12 -15.73 -0.07
CA VAL A 34 -0.15 -15.00 0.08
C VAL A 34 -0.47 -14.20 -1.18
N VAL A 35 0.53 -13.50 -1.75
CA VAL A 35 0.34 -12.72 -2.99
C VAL A 35 0.12 -13.65 -4.18
N PHE A 36 0.84 -14.77 -4.29
CA PHE A 36 0.64 -15.75 -5.36
C PHE A 36 -0.72 -16.42 -5.27
N ALA A 37 -1.20 -16.75 -4.07
CA ALA A 37 -2.52 -17.33 -3.88
C ALA A 37 -3.65 -16.40 -4.34
N ASP A 38 -3.41 -15.11 -4.43
CA ASP A 38 -4.32 -14.10 -4.97
C ASP A 38 -4.10 -13.92 -6.48
N ILE A 39 -2.93 -13.41 -6.90
CA ILE A 39 -2.63 -13.11 -8.30
C ILE A 39 -2.54 -14.36 -9.19
N GLY A 40 -2.06 -15.50 -8.68
CA GLY A 40 -1.92 -16.76 -9.43
C GLY A 40 -3.24 -17.35 -9.90
N THR A 41 -4.34 -17.01 -9.22
CA THR A 41 -5.67 -17.46 -9.64
C THR A 41 -6.12 -16.86 -10.96
N SER A 42 -5.57 -15.71 -11.35
CA SER A 42 -5.87 -15.10 -12.65
C SER A 42 -5.48 -15.97 -13.84
N ILE A 43 -4.48 -16.85 -13.69
CA ILE A 43 -4.06 -17.80 -14.73
C ILE A 43 -5.23 -18.68 -15.19
N TYR A 44 -6.14 -18.99 -14.29
CA TYR A 44 -7.22 -19.95 -14.53
C TYR A 44 -8.43 -19.35 -15.24
N TYR A 45 -8.70 -18.04 -15.14
CA TYR A 45 -9.89 -17.43 -15.78
C TYR A 45 -9.55 -16.38 -16.85
N VAL A 46 -8.36 -15.75 -16.80
CA VAL A 46 -7.99 -14.70 -17.75
C VAL A 46 -7.89 -15.20 -19.19
N PRO A 47 -7.33 -16.39 -19.50
CA PRO A 47 -7.23 -16.85 -20.89
C PRO A 47 -8.58 -16.87 -21.60
N GLY A 48 -9.61 -17.41 -20.98
CA GLY A 48 -10.96 -17.48 -21.56
C GLY A 48 -11.63 -16.12 -21.69
N ILE A 49 -11.58 -15.29 -20.64
CA ILE A 49 -12.15 -13.95 -20.67
C ILE A 49 -11.47 -13.07 -21.73
N LEU A 50 -10.15 -13.12 -21.82
CA LEU A 50 -9.41 -12.33 -22.78
C LEU A 50 -9.58 -12.84 -24.21
N TYR A 51 -9.68 -14.18 -24.42
CA TYR A 51 -10.00 -14.75 -25.71
C TYR A 51 -11.37 -14.29 -26.19
N GLY A 52 -12.38 -14.25 -25.34
CA GLY A 52 -13.70 -13.71 -25.65
C GLY A 52 -13.69 -12.23 -26.09
N THR A 53 -12.66 -11.46 -25.69
CA THR A 53 -12.54 -10.03 -26.01
C THR A 53 -11.68 -9.79 -27.26
N VAL A 54 -10.52 -10.47 -27.39
CA VAL A 54 -9.52 -10.21 -28.44
C VAL A 54 -9.11 -11.45 -29.23
N GLY A 55 -9.79 -12.57 -29.02
CA GLY A 55 -9.52 -13.83 -29.75
C GLY A 55 -8.08 -14.32 -29.57
N ASN A 56 -7.47 -14.75 -30.66
CA ASN A 56 -6.11 -15.30 -30.68
C ASN A 56 -5.04 -14.34 -30.17
N LEU A 57 -5.30 -13.02 -30.12
CA LEU A 57 -4.39 -12.03 -29.58
C LEU A 57 -4.24 -12.08 -28.06
N ALA A 58 -5.02 -12.92 -27.35
CA ALA A 58 -4.97 -13.02 -25.89
C ALA A 58 -3.54 -13.26 -25.35
N GLY A 59 -2.83 -14.24 -25.92
CA GLY A 59 -1.42 -14.52 -25.54
C GLY A 59 -0.50 -13.31 -25.77
N PHE A 60 -0.61 -12.64 -26.92
CA PHE A 60 0.17 -11.45 -27.24
C PHE A 60 -0.02 -10.35 -26.19
N PHE A 61 -1.26 -10.06 -25.79
CA PHE A 61 -1.53 -9.02 -24.81
C PHE A 61 -1.03 -9.37 -23.40
N VAL A 62 -1.08 -10.63 -22.98
CA VAL A 62 -0.49 -11.03 -21.70
C VAL A 62 1.03 -10.90 -21.73
N PHE A 63 1.72 -11.26 -22.84
CA PHE A 63 3.16 -11.01 -23.01
C PHE A 63 3.49 -9.51 -22.96
N LEU A 64 2.72 -8.69 -23.67
CA LEU A 64 2.94 -7.23 -23.72
C LEU A 64 2.80 -6.60 -22.32
N THR A 65 1.74 -6.95 -21.61
CA THR A 65 1.46 -6.37 -20.30
C THR A 65 2.38 -6.91 -19.20
N MET A 66 3.03 -8.06 -19.42
CA MET A 66 4.00 -8.58 -18.45
C MET A 66 5.18 -7.62 -18.23
N SER A 67 5.62 -6.88 -19.25
CA SER A 67 6.64 -5.84 -19.08
C SER A 67 6.15 -4.69 -18.16
N VAL A 68 4.88 -4.31 -18.31
CA VAL A 68 4.25 -3.30 -17.44
C VAL A 68 4.07 -3.84 -16.02
N PHE A 69 3.76 -5.13 -15.88
CA PHE A 69 3.67 -5.81 -14.60
C PHE A 69 4.97 -5.74 -13.79
N VAL A 70 6.12 -5.97 -14.44
CA VAL A 70 7.43 -5.81 -13.78
C VAL A 70 7.60 -4.39 -13.23
N LEU A 71 7.28 -3.37 -14.04
CA LEU A 71 7.40 -1.97 -13.63
C LEU A 71 6.42 -1.63 -12.48
N LEU A 72 5.19 -2.15 -12.55
CA LEU A 72 4.18 -1.96 -11.52
C LEU A 72 4.60 -2.63 -10.20
N THR A 73 5.18 -3.81 -10.28
CA THR A 73 5.73 -4.56 -9.14
C THR A 73 6.82 -3.77 -8.41
N LEU A 74 7.72 -3.09 -9.14
CA LEU A 74 8.72 -2.21 -8.55
C LEU A 74 8.10 -1.05 -7.77
N LYS A 75 7.02 -0.46 -8.28
CA LYS A 75 6.27 0.57 -7.56
C LYS A 75 5.63 0.05 -6.28
N TYR A 76 5.01 -1.13 -6.33
CA TYR A 76 4.40 -1.73 -5.14
C TYR A 76 5.43 -2.13 -4.08
N ALA A 77 6.65 -2.55 -4.48
CA ALA A 77 7.76 -2.76 -3.56
C ALA A 77 8.13 -1.47 -2.81
N GLU A 78 8.11 -0.33 -3.48
CA GLU A 78 8.36 0.97 -2.85
C GLU A 78 7.21 1.40 -1.94
N VAL A 79 5.97 1.26 -2.38
CA VAL A 79 4.78 1.54 -1.56
C VAL A 79 4.83 0.76 -0.24
N THR A 80 5.14 -0.54 -0.31
CA THR A 80 5.17 -1.43 0.85
C THR A 80 6.13 -0.96 1.94
N HIS A 81 7.33 -0.49 1.59
CA HIS A 81 8.28 -0.02 2.60
C HIS A 81 8.09 1.44 3.01
N ARG A 82 7.50 2.28 2.15
CA ARG A 82 7.18 3.67 2.50
C ARG A 82 5.98 3.77 3.44
N PHE A 83 5.04 2.84 3.34
CA PHE A 83 3.80 2.81 4.12
C PHE A 83 3.71 1.54 4.99
N PRO A 84 4.52 1.47 6.06
CA PRO A 84 4.56 0.30 6.94
C PRO A 84 3.24 0.01 7.66
N GLN A 85 2.35 0.99 7.75
CA GLN A 85 1.00 0.86 8.32
C GLN A 85 0.03 0.10 7.40
N GLY A 86 0.40 -0.23 6.16
CA GLY A 86 -0.49 -0.86 5.19
C GLY A 86 -1.51 0.11 4.59
N GLY A 87 -2.68 -0.42 4.22
CA GLY A 87 -3.77 0.37 3.63
C GLY A 87 -3.65 0.64 2.12
N GLY A 88 -2.54 0.24 1.49
CA GLY A 88 -2.39 0.28 0.03
C GLY A 88 -2.75 1.63 -0.59
N VAL A 89 -3.65 1.61 -1.57
CA VAL A 89 -4.12 2.80 -2.31
C VAL A 89 -4.72 3.87 -1.41
N VAL A 90 -5.43 3.48 -0.33
CA VAL A 90 -6.06 4.43 0.60
C VAL A 90 -5.01 5.34 1.21
N THR A 91 -3.93 4.76 1.72
CA THR A 91 -2.86 5.48 2.41
C THR A 91 -2.02 6.29 1.44
N VAL A 92 -1.65 5.72 0.30
CA VAL A 92 -0.84 6.40 -0.73
C VAL A 92 -1.57 7.63 -1.26
N ALA A 93 -2.82 7.48 -1.69
CA ALA A 93 -3.61 8.56 -2.26
C ALA A 93 -3.94 9.65 -1.22
N ALA A 94 -4.24 9.27 0.03
CA ALA A 94 -4.45 10.21 1.11
C ALA A 94 -3.21 11.06 1.41
N SER A 95 -2.02 10.43 1.44
CA SER A 95 -0.76 11.11 1.72
C SER A 95 -0.29 11.98 0.55
N ALA A 96 -0.53 11.55 -0.68
CA ALA A 96 -0.11 12.24 -1.89
C ALA A 96 -0.98 13.45 -2.21
N ILE A 97 -2.30 13.33 -2.08
CA ILE A 97 -3.27 14.31 -2.56
C ILE A 97 -4.10 14.86 -1.38
N ASN A 98 -5.04 14.07 -0.89
CA ASN A 98 -5.85 14.39 0.29
C ASN A 98 -6.66 13.14 0.74
N LYS A 99 -7.25 13.24 1.95
CA LYS A 99 -8.05 12.16 2.55
C LYS A 99 -9.25 11.69 1.71
N TRP A 100 -9.88 12.57 0.91
CA TRP A 100 -11.03 12.22 0.07
C TRP A 100 -10.61 11.35 -1.12
N VAL A 101 -9.44 11.65 -1.70
CA VAL A 101 -8.86 10.81 -2.76
C VAL A 101 -8.42 9.46 -2.20
N GLY A 102 -7.95 9.43 -0.94
CA GLY A 102 -7.73 8.17 -0.23
C GLY A 102 -9.01 7.35 -0.06
N ALA A 103 -10.12 8.00 0.34
CA ALA A 103 -11.43 7.34 0.43
C ALA A 103 -11.91 6.83 -0.94
N LEU A 104 -11.72 7.60 -2.02
CA LEU A 104 -12.02 7.18 -3.38
C LEU A 104 -11.20 5.93 -3.77
N GLY A 105 -9.90 5.91 -3.44
CA GLY A 105 -9.06 4.72 -3.61
C GLY A 105 -9.60 3.50 -2.84
N GLY A 106 -10.14 3.73 -1.63
CA GLY A 106 -10.83 2.71 -0.85
C GLY A 106 -12.09 2.17 -1.55
N MET A 107 -12.83 3.02 -2.27
CA MET A 107 -13.99 2.55 -3.06
C MET A 107 -13.55 1.69 -4.24
N PHE A 108 -12.48 2.07 -4.95
CA PHE A 108 -11.97 1.29 -6.07
C PHE A 108 -11.50 -0.10 -5.63
N ILE A 109 -10.77 -0.19 -4.51
CA ILE A 109 -10.29 -1.47 -3.99
C ILE A 109 -11.46 -2.34 -3.43
N LEU A 110 -12.53 -1.73 -2.93
CA LEU A 110 -13.73 -2.47 -2.55
C LEU A 110 -14.42 -3.08 -3.76
N VAL A 111 -14.57 -2.33 -4.87
CA VAL A 111 -15.12 -2.86 -6.13
C VAL A 111 -14.26 -4.02 -6.63
N ASP A 112 -12.93 -3.88 -6.59
CA ASP A 112 -11.97 -4.92 -6.93
C ASP A 112 -12.19 -6.19 -6.09
N TYR A 113 -12.22 -6.10 -4.77
CA TYR A 113 -12.42 -7.25 -3.88
C TYR A 113 -13.78 -7.91 -4.01
N PHE A 114 -14.85 -7.16 -4.25
CA PHE A 114 -16.17 -7.75 -4.49
C PHE A 114 -16.19 -8.60 -5.76
N LEU A 115 -15.54 -8.12 -6.80
CA LEU A 115 -15.46 -8.83 -8.06
C LEU A 115 -14.46 -9.99 -8.01
N THR A 116 -13.34 -9.85 -7.28
CA THR A 116 -12.41 -10.95 -7.00
C THR A 116 -13.13 -12.10 -6.27
N ALA A 117 -13.88 -11.79 -5.21
CA ALA A 117 -14.64 -12.82 -4.48
C ALA A 117 -15.66 -13.51 -5.37
N SER A 118 -16.34 -12.77 -6.25
CA SER A 118 -17.34 -13.30 -7.16
C SER A 118 -16.72 -14.17 -8.25
N ILE A 119 -15.69 -13.65 -8.95
CA ILE A 119 -15.10 -14.35 -10.11
C ILE A 119 -14.32 -15.58 -9.66
N SER A 120 -13.58 -15.48 -8.55
CA SER A 120 -12.79 -16.59 -8.03
C SER A 120 -13.69 -17.72 -7.51
N SER A 121 -14.77 -17.42 -6.76
CA SER A 121 -15.68 -18.46 -6.30
C SER A 121 -16.40 -19.15 -7.46
N LEU A 122 -16.85 -18.39 -8.49
CA LEU A 122 -17.48 -18.94 -9.67
C LEU A 122 -16.51 -19.81 -10.46
N SER A 123 -15.30 -19.29 -10.78
CA SER A 123 -14.27 -20.04 -11.51
C SER A 123 -13.87 -21.31 -10.76
N GLY A 124 -13.73 -21.23 -9.43
CA GLY A 124 -13.44 -22.42 -8.62
C GLY A 124 -14.48 -23.53 -8.81
N MET A 125 -15.76 -23.17 -8.89
CA MET A 125 -16.81 -24.16 -9.14
C MET A 125 -16.84 -24.63 -10.60
N GLN A 126 -16.44 -23.79 -11.56
CA GLN A 126 -16.28 -24.18 -12.96
C GLN A 126 -15.16 -25.21 -13.11
N TYR A 127 -14.01 -25.03 -12.46
CA TYR A 127 -12.95 -26.05 -12.44
C TYR A 127 -13.40 -27.33 -11.74
N LEU A 128 -14.15 -27.25 -10.64
CA LEU A 128 -14.69 -28.43 -9.97
C LEU A 128 -15.67 -29.21 -10.87
N SER A 129 -16.35 -28.52 -11.78
CA SER A 129 -17.30 -29.17 -12.72
C SER A 129 -16.60 -30.08 -13.74
N VAL A 130 -15.29 -29.93 -13.96
CA VAL A 130 -14.47 -30.88 -14.76
C VAL A 130 -14.44 -32.25 -14.10
N VAL A 131 -14.36 -32.28 -12.77
CA VAL A 131 -14.33 -33.53 -11.97
C VAL A 131 -15.74 -34.04 -11.70
N ILE A 132 -16.70 -33.15 -11.49
CA ILE A 132 -18.08 -33.46 -11.18
C ILE A 132 -19.01 -32.81 -12.23
N PRO A 133 -19.16 -33.41 -13.42
CA PRO A 133 -19.91 -32.79 -14.52
C PRO A 133 -21.39 -32.49 -14.22
N ALA A 134 -21.96 -33.16 -13.20
CA ALA A 134 -23.34 -32.94 -12.78
C ALA A 134 -23.62 -31.50 -12.33
N ILE A 135 -22.61 -30.79 -11.74
CA ILE A 135 -22.78 -29.43 -11.29
C ILE A 135 -22.69 -28.40 -12.42
N GLY A 136 -22.05 -28.76 -13.54
CA GLY A 136 -21.82 -27.88 -14.69
C GLY A 136 -22.96 -27.93 -15.74
N ARG A 137 -24.09 -28.58 -15.48
CA ARG A 137 -25.21 -28.65 -16.44
C ARG A 137 -25.79 -27.27 -16.72
N SER A 138 -25.87 -26.92 -18.01
CA SER A 138 -26.42 -25.64 -18.47
C SER A 138 -27.87 -25.80 -18.94
N ILE A 139 -28.65 -24.72 -18.74
CA ILE A 139 -30.02 -24.59 -19.30
C ILE A 139 -30.00 -23.32 -20.17
N THR A 140 -30.48 -23.42 -21.40
CA THR A 140 -30.55 -22.28 -22.31
C THR A 140 -31.80 -21.47 -22.04
N LEU A 141 -31.64 -20.20 -21.66
CA LEU A 141 -32.76 -19.26 -21.51
C LEU A 141 -32.86 -18.36 -22.76
N PRO A 142 -34.09 -18.04 -23.23
CA PRO A 142 -34.29 -17.31 -24.49
C PRO A 142 -33.62 -15.94 -24.59
N VAL A 143 -33.41 -15.24 -23.45
CA VAL A 143 -32.89 -13.87 -23.41
C VAL A 143 -31.47 -13.80 -22.88
N VAL A 144 -31.09 -14.74 -22.00
CA VAL A 144 -29.82 -14.66 -21.21
C VAL A 144 -28.77 -15.63 -21.77
N GLY A 145 -29.16 -16.58 -22.61
CA GLY A 145 -28.28 -17.64 -23.13
C GLY A 145 -28.15 -18.82 -22.17
N GLN A 146 -26.96 -19.44 -22.13
CA GLN A 146 -26.71 -20.62 -21.30
C GLN A 146 -26.41 -20.19 -19.86
N VAL A 147 -27.17 -20.73 -18.89
CA VAL A 147 -27.01 -20.51 -17.46
C VAL A 147 -26.81 -21.82 -16.72
N GLN A 148 -25.81 -21.91 -15.87
CA GLN A 148 -25.52 -23.08 -15.04
C GLN A 148 -26.08 -22.87 -13.62
N PHE A 149 -27.40 -23.04 -13.43
CA PHE A 149 -28.09 -22.76 -12.16
C PHE A 149 -27.53 -23.55 -10.98
N THR A 150 -27.23 -24.85 -11.18
CA THR A 150 -26.66 -25.69 -10.11
C THR A 150 -25.31 -25.20 -9.68
N LEU A 151 -24.45 -24.84 -10.62
CA LEU A 151 -23.12 -24.29 -10.37
C LEU A 151 -23.24 -22.97 -9.63
N LEU A 152 -24.12 -22.06 -10.09
CA LEU A 152 -24.38 -20.78 -9.43
C LEU A 152 -24.85 -20.98 -7.98
N ALA A 153 -25.82 -21.87 -7.75
CA ALA A 153 -26.35 -22.15 -6.42
C ALA A 153 -25.24 -22.67 -5.46
N ILE A 154 -24.37 -23.57 -5.94
CA ILE A 154 -23.24 -24.08 -5.16
C ILE A 154 -22.25 -22.96 -4.89
N THR A 155 -21.94 -22.09 -5.88
CA THR A 155 -21.07 -20.94 -5.73
C THR A 155 -21.59 -20.00 -4.64
N LEU A 156 -22.89 -19.69 -4.65
CA LEU A 156 -23.52 -18.87 -3.60
C LEU A 156 -23.41 -19.55 -2.23
N GLY A 157 -23.61 -20.88 -2.17
CA GLY A 157 -23.43 -21.67 -0.96
C GLY A 157 -21.99 -21.60 -0.42
N VAL A 158 -20.99 -21.66 -1.30
CA VAL A 158 -19.56 -21.52 -0.93
C VAL A 158 -19.29 -20.13 -0.37
N LEU A 159 -19.78 -19.05 -0.99
CA LEU A 159 -19.62 -17.69 -0.46
C LEU A 159 -20.27 -17.53 0.93
N VAL A 160 -21.47 -18.06 1.12
CA VAL A 160 -22.14 -18.09 2.43
C VAL A 160 -21.28 -18.83 3.46
N LEU A 161 -20.74 -20.00 3.09
CA LEU A 161 -19.86 -20.78 3.97
C LEU A 161 -18.60 -19.99 4.33
N LEU A 162 -17.94 -19.34 3.38
CA LEU A 162 -16.80 -18.49 3.63
C LEU A 162 -17.15 -17.31 4.55
N GLY A 163 -18.30 -16.69 4.35
CA GLY A 163 -18.81 -15.64 5.26
C GLY A 163 -18.99 -16.15 6.69
N ILE A 164 -19.56 -17.34 6.85
CA ILE A 164 -19.75 -18.02 8.14
C ILE A 164 -18.39 -18.33 8.79
N LEU A 165 -17.41 -18.86 8.03
CA LEU A 165 -16.06 -19.14 8.54
C LEU A 165 -15.37 -17.86 9.04
N ASN A 166 -15.47 -16.77 8.28
CA ASN A 166 -14.95 -15.46 8.71
C ASN A 166 -15.70 -14.92 9.93
N TRP A 167 -17.00 -15.15 10.05
CA TRP A 167 -17.79 -14.79 11.23
C TRP A 167 -17.29 -15.52 12.47
N PHE A 168 -16.96 -16.81 12.36
CA PHE A 168 -16.35 -17.58 13.46
C PHE A 168 -14.91 -17.16 13.76
N GLY A 169 -14.31 -16.32 12.92
CA GLY A 169 -12.95 -15.81 13.10
C GLY A 169 -11.88 -16.83 12.74
N VAL A 170 -12.19 -17.75 11.85
CA VAL A 170 -11.21 -18.66 11.26
C VAL A 170 -10.27 -17.79 10.40
N SER A 171 -9.08 -17.52 10.96
CA SER A 171 -8.08 -16.73 10.25
C SER A 171 -7.35 -17.58 9.23
N GLU A 172 -7.17 -17.01 8.05
CA GLU A 172 -6.33 -17.58 7.02
C GLU A 172 -4.88 -17.71 7.49
N SER A 173 -4.30 -18.88 7.29
CA SER A 173 -2.91 -19.12 7.62
C SER A 173 -2.03 -18.94 6.38
N ALA A 174 -1.04 -18.05 6.45
CA ALA A 174 -0.04 -17.90 5.39
C ALA A 174 0.71 -19.21 5.05
N LYS A 175 0.70 -20.20 5.95
CA LYS A 175 1.26 -21.53 5.68
C LYS A 175 0.32 -22.35 4.78
N VAL A 176 -0.99 -22.21 4.92
CA VAL A 176 -1.96 -22.86 4.02
C VAL A 176 -1.86 -22.24 2.64
N SER A 177 -1.75 -20.90 2.55
CA SER A 177 -1.44 -20.21 1.28
C SER A 177 -0.18 -20.75 0.63
N LEU A 178 0.87 -21.01 1.43
CA LEU A 178 2.13 -21.56 0.91
C LEU A 178 1.95 -22.93 0.27
N VAL A 179 1.23 -23.83 0.92
CA VAL A 179 0.97 -25.17 0.36
C VAL A 179 0.18 -25.06 -0.93
N GLY A 180 -0.91 -24.30 -0.95
CA GLY A 180 -1.72 -24.09 -2.15
C GLY A 180 -0.95 -23.44 -3.30
N ALA A 181 -0.18 -22.39 -3.02
CA ALA A 181 0.64 -21.70 -4.01
C ALA A 181 1.72 -22.60 -4.63
N VAL A 182 2.38 -23.43 -3.81
CA VAL A 182 3.42 -24.37 -4.30
C VAL A 182 2.78 -25.45 -5.16
N ILE A 183 1.66 -26.03 -4.76
CA ILE A 183 0.96 -27.06 -5.55
C ILE A 183 0.55 -26.45 -6.90
N ALA A 184 -0.15 -25.31 -6.91
CA ALA A 184 -0.59 -24.67 -8.13
C ALA A 184 0.57 -24.31 -9.06
N PHE A 185 1.65 -23.74 -8.54
CA PHE A 185 2.82 -23.40 -9.34
C PHE A 185 3.49 -24.64 -9.95
N ILE A 186 3.58 -25.74 -9.19
CA ILE A 186 4.13 -27.03 -9.70
C ILE A 186 3.20 -27.57 -10.80
N SER A 187 1.89 -27.53 -10.63
CA SER A 187 0.91 -27.95 -11.64
C SER A 187 1.04 -27.14 -12.92
N ASP A 188 1.17 -25.82 -12.81
CA ASP A 188 1.36 -24.91 -13.97
C ASP A 188 2.65 -25.27 -14.74
N ILE A 189 3.76 -25.52 -14.03
CA ILE A 189 5.04 -25.94 -14.63
C ILE A 189 4.91 -27.32 -15.27
N LEU A 190 4.22 -28.27 -14.65
CA LEU A 190 3.99 -29.58 -15.23
C LEU A 190 3.18 -29.50 -16.53
N ILE A 191 2.15 -28.65 -16.59
CA ILE A 191 1.43 -28.40 -17.83
C ILE A 191 2.36 -27.86 -18.91
N LEU A 192 3.17 -26.85 -18.59
CA LEU A 192 4.13 -26.30 -19.56
C LEU A 192 5.12 -27.36 -20.04
N ILE A 193 5.67 -28.17 -19.16
CA ILE A 193 6.59 -29.27 -19.52
C ILE A 193 5.88 -30.27 -20.47
N THR A 194 4.65 -30.69 -20.13
CA THR A 194 3.92 -31.64 -20.98
C THR A 194 3.64 -31.05 -22.37
N VAL A 195 3.23 -29.79 -22.47
CA VAL A 195 3.01 -29.15 -23.77
C VAL A 195 4.32 -29.06 -24.56
N PHE A 196 5.42 -28.56 -23.94
CA PHE A 196 6.71 -28.43 -24.64
C PHE A 196 7.33 -29.78 -25.07
N THR A 197 7.03 -30.87 -24.37
CA THR A 197 7.51 -32.22 -24.78
C THR A 197 6.72 -32.82 -25.92
N HIS A 198 5.49 -32.41 -26.15
CA HIS A 198 4.61 -32.94 -27.21
C HIS A 198 4.57 -32.07 -28.48
N ILE A 199 4.93 -30.77 -28.41
CA ILE A 199 4.99 -29.91 -29.59
C ILE A 199 6.41 -29.82 -30.13
N SER A 200 6.58 -29.82 -31.45
CA SER A 200 7.88 -29.56 -32.08
C SER A 200 8.28 -28.10 -31.91
N PHE A 201 9.58 -27.81 -31.92
CA PHE A 201 10.08 -26.43 -31.88
C PHE A 201 9.53 -25.57 -33.04
N ALA A 202 9.35 -26.17 -34.23
CA ALA A 202 8.73 -25.50 -35.37
C ALA A 202 7.28 -25.13 -35.10
N THR A 203 6.51 -26.04 -34.48
CA THR A 203 5.13 -25.77 -34.06
C THR A 203 5.10 -24.65 -33.02
N PHE A 204 5.97 -24.69 -32.03
CA PHE A 204 6.08 -23.61 -31.03
C PHE A 204 6.32 -22.25 -31.69
N LEU A 205 7.30 -22.14 -32.60
CA LEU A 205 7.57 -20.89 -33.32
C LEU A 205 6.39 -20.43 -34.18
N SER A 206 5.60 -21.37 -34.72
CA SER A 206 4.42 -21.06 -35.53
C SER A 206 3.25 -20.44 -34.73
N LEU A 207 3.25 -20.59 -33.38
CA LEU A 207 2.23 -20.00 -32.54
C LEU A 207 2.31 -18.46 -32.52
N PHE A 208 3.50 -17.89 -32.61
CA PHE A 208 3.65 -16.43 -32.61
C PHE A 208 2.95 -15.74 -33.79
N PRO A 209 3.18 -16.12 -35.06
CA PRO A 209 2.41 -15.57 -36.16
C PRO A 209 0.91 -15.95 -36.11
N LYS A 210 0.55 -17.11 -35.56
CA LYS A 210 -0.87 -17.51 -35.39
C LYS A 210 -1.65 -16.56 -34.47
N MET A 211 -1.02 -15.90 -33.50
CA MET A 211 -1.68 -14.88 -32.68
C MET A 211 -2.30 -13.77 -33.54
N PHE A 212 -1.70 -13.45 -34.68
CA PHE A 212 -2.09 -12.34 -35.57
C PHE A 212 -2.88 -12.79 -36.80
N ALA A 213 -3.11 -14.10 -36.98
CA ALA A 213 -3.69 -14.64 -38.19
C ALA A 213 -5.18 -14.31 -38.39
N THR A 214 -5.95 -14.27 -37.30
CA THR A 214 -7.42 -14.10 -37.35
C THR A 214 -7.87 -12.69 -36.99
N HIS A 215 -7.08 -11.94 -36.23
CA HIS A 215 -7.43 -10.60 -35.77
C HIS A 215 -6.29 -9.64 -36.11
N ALA A 216 -6.58 -8.61 -36.88
CA ALA A 216 -5.63 -7.56 -37.16
C ALA A 216 -5.45 -6.66 -35.92
N LEU A 217 -4.18 -6.23 -35.67
CA LEU A 217 -3.89 -5.21 -34.67
C LEU A 217 -4.38 -3.85 -35.19
N THR A 218 -5.58 -3.47 -34.79
CA THR A 218 -6.09 -2.11 -34.96
C THR A 218 -5.75 -1.28 -33.70
N PRO A 219 -5.69 0.06 -33.78
CA PRO A 219 -5.51 0.90 -32.59
C PRO A 219 -6.54 0.63 -31.50
N GLU A 220 -7.79 0.32 -31.88
CA GLU A 220 -8.87 -0.04 -30.97
C GLU A 220 -8.61 -1.39 -30.29
N SER A 221 -8.32 -2.45 -31.05
CA SER A 221 -8.01 -3.78 -30.50
C SER A 221 -6.75 -3.74 -29.62
N LEU A 222 -5.76 -2.91 -29.98
CA LEU A 222 -4.57 -2.71 -29.17
C LEU A 222 -4.91 -2.11 -27.81
N LEU A 223 -5.72 -1.06 -27.76
CA LEU A 223 -6.12 -0.41 -26.52
C LEU A 223 -7.00 -1.32 -25.65
N ILE A 224 -8.03 -1.95 -26.25
CA ILE A 224 -8.96 -2.83 -25.53
C ILE A 224 -8.24 -4.07 -24.98
N GLY A 225 -7.42 -4.74 -25.80
CA GLY A 225 -6.65 -5.91 -25.39
C GLY A 225 -5.61 -5.60 -24.34
N PHE A 226 -4.88 -4.49 -24.51
CA PHE A 226 -3.94 -4.01 -23.51
C PHE A 226 -4.63 -3.73 -22.16
N ALA A 227 -5.75 -3.02 -22.18
CA ALA A 227 -6.49 -2.69 -20.99
C ALA A 227 -7.15 -3.94 -20.33
N GLY A 228 -7.68 -4.87 -21.14
CA GLY A 228 -8.28 -6.10 -20.65
C GLY A 228 -7.28 -7.07 -20.01
N SER A 229 -6.06 -7.12 -20.52
CA SER A 229 -5.02 -8.02 -20.01
C SER A 229 -4.48 -7.64 -18.62
N PHE A 230 -4.76 -6.43 -18.11
CA PHE A 230 -4.46 -6.08 -16.70
C PHE A 230 -5.22 -6.93 -15.68
N LEU A 231 -6.28 -7.61 -16.10
CA LEU A 231 -6.97 -8.59 -15.27
C LEU A 231 -6.02 -9.70 -14.76
N ALA A 232 -4.97 -10.00 -15.51
CA ALA A 232 -3.92 -10.96 -15.12
C ALA A 232 -3.08 -10.51 -13.91
N PHE A 233 -3.20 -9.26 -13.47
CA PHE A 233 -2.40 -8.69 -12.38
C PHE A 233 -3.21 -8.40 -11.11
N SER A 234 -4.45 -8.85 -11.09
CA SER A 234 -5.29 -8.82 -9.90
C SER A 234 -4.61 -9.51 -8.74
N GLY A 235 -4.60 -8.88 -7.58
CA GLY A 235 -3.97 -9.39 -6.38
C GLY A 235 -2.57 -8.83 -6.10
N LEU A 236 -1.93 -8.09 -7.04
CA LEU A 236 -0.64 -7.47 -6.80
C LEU A 236 -0.68 -6.45 -5.64
N GLU A 237 -1.80 -5.76 -5.47
CA GLU A 237 -1.98 -4.77 -4.42
C GLU A 237 -1.92 -5.35 -3.00
N SER A 238 -2.20 -6.65 -2.85
CA SER A 238 -2.19 -7.36 -1.56
C SER A 238 -0.83 -7.28 -0.86
N ILE A 239 0.30 -7.20 -1.60
CA ILE A 239 1.64 -7.03 -1.01
C ILE A 239 1.74 -5.79 -0.13
N SER A 240 1.13 -4.67 -0.54
CA SER A 240 1.16 -3.42 0.22
C SER A 240 0.32 -3.48 1.50
N GLN A 241 -0.69 -4.34 1.51
CA GLN A 241 -1.54 -4.57 2.68
C GLN A 241 -0.92 -5.54 3.69
N LEU A 242 0.05 -6.36 3.25
CA LEU A 242 0.84 -7.23 4.14
C LEU A 242 1.95 -6.46 4.89
N SER A 243 2.23 -5.20 4.53
CA SER A 243 3.32 -4.42 5.12
C SER A 243 3.37 -4.42 6.65
N PRO A 244 2.25 -4.30 7.40
CA PRO A 244 2.27 -4.29 8.88
C PRO A 244 2.81 -5.59 9.49
N VAL A 245 2.56 -6.72 8.85
CA VAL A 245 2.94 -8.07 9.33
C VAL A 245 4.23 -8.61 8.71
N MET A 246 4.94 -7.82 7.89
CA MET A 246 6.22 -8.22 7.29
C MET A 246 7.37 -8.11 8.28
N LYS A 247 8.32 -9.05 8.20
CA LYS A 247 9.62 -8.96 8.87
C LYS A 247 10.41 -7.74 8.40
N THR A 248 11.20 -7.18 9.30
CA THR A 248 12.17 -6.12 8.98
C THR A 248 13.49 -6.70 8.43
N PRO A 249 14.15 -6.07 7.46
CA PRO A 249 13.77 -4.85 6.76
C PRO A 249 12.74 -5.09 5.66
N ARG A 250 11.58 -4.46 5.75
CA ARG A 250 10.43 -4.63 4.83
C ARG A 250 10.79 -4.50 3.36
N LYS A 251 11.69 -3.56 3.01
CA LYS A 251 12.18 -3.38 1.64
C LYS A 251 12.74 -4.66 1.03
N ARG A 252 13.53 -5.41 1.81
CA ARG A 252 14.13 -6.68 1.36
C ARG A 252 13.08 -7.79 1.25
N VAL A 253 12.20 -7.88 2.25
CA VAL A 253 11.14 -8.89 2.29
C VAL A 253 10.18 -8.73 1.11
N ALA A 254 9.65 -7.51 0.90
CA ALA A 254 8.77 -7.20 -0.23
C ALA A 254 9.48 -7.39 -1.57
N GLY A 255 10.74 -6.93 -1.70
CA GLY A 255 11.50 -7.06 -2.95
C GLY A 255 11.73 -8.53 -3.35
N ILE A 256 12.08 -9.41 -2.41
CA ILE A 256 12.26 -10.84 -2.69
C ILE A 256 10.91 -11.52 -2.99
N ALA A 257 9.87 -11.22 -2.20
CA ALA A 257 8.54 -11.78 -2.44
C ALA A 257 8.02 -11.43 -3.84
N LEU A 258 8.13 -10.16 -4.23
CA LEU A 258 7.69 -9.69 -5.55
C LEU A 258 8.58 -10.18 -6.70
N LEU A 259 9.88 -10.37 -6.48
CA LEU A 259 10.74 -11.03 -7.46
C LEU A 259 10.28 -12.48 -7.72
N LEU A 260 9.91 -13.20 -6.68
CA LEU A 260 9.34 -14.54 -6.82
C LEU A 260 8.02 -14.51 -7.59
N VAL A 261 7.15 -13.50 -7.34
CA VAL A 261 5.90 -13.31 -8.10
C VAL A 261 6.20 -13.07 -9.57
N ILE A 262 7.16 -12.19 -9.92
CA ILE A 262 7.56 -11.94 -11.31
C ILE A 262 8.03 -13.23 -11.98
N ILE A 263 8.87 -14.03 -11.32
CA ILE A 263 9.39 -15.26 -11.89
C ILE A 263 8.26 -16.27 -12.10
N THR A 264 7.41 -16.48 -11.09
CA THR A 264 6.36 -17.50 -11.15
C THR A 264 5.28 -17.11 -12.16
N ILE A 265 4.65 -15.95 -12.01
CA ILE A 265 3.56 -15.49 -12.89
C ILE A 265 4.09 -15.08 -14.26
N GLY A 266 5.25 -14.42 -14.32
CA GLY A 266 5.86 -13.96 -15.58
C GLY A 266 6.22 -15.08 -16.56
N ILE A 267 6.47 -16.28 -16.05
CA ILE A 267 6.70 -17.47 -16.88
C ILE A 267 5.38 -18.18 -17.18
N THR A 268 4.56 -18.47 -16.16
CA THR A 268 3.40 -19.34 -16.33
C THR A 268 2.27 -18.65 -17.09
N SER A 269 1.87 -17.43 -16.70
CA SER A 269 0.69 -16.76 -17.24
C SER A 269 0.74 -16.52 -18.75
N PRO A 270 1.83 -15.96 -19.37
CA PRO A 270 1.87 -15.73 -20.80
C PRO A 270 1.83 -17.01 -21.63
N PHE A 271 2.64 -18.02 -21.21
CA PHE A 271 2.72 -19.29 -21.97
C PHE A 271 1.43 -20.11 -21.82
N LEU A 272 0.87 -20.21 -20.62
CA LEU A 272 -0.39 -20.93 -20.43
C LEU A 272 -1.54 -20.25 -21.17
N THR A 273 -1.59 -18.91 -21.20
CA THR A 273 -2.56 -18.18 -22.02
C THR A 273 -2.38 -18.46 -23.50
N MET A 274 -1.15 -18.38 -24.01
CA MET A 274 -0.86 -18.67 -25.42
C MET A 274 -1.23 -20.08 -25.81
N PHE A 275 -0.83 -21.08 -25.03
CA PHE A 275 -1.10 -22.48 -25.34
C PHE A 275 -2.59 -22.80 -25.22
N SER A 276 -3.27 -22.38 -24.16
CA SER A 276 -4.68 -22.69 -23.95
C SER A 276 -5.60 -22.03 -24.99
N THR A 277 -5.21 -20.87 -25.54
CA THR A 277 -6.02 -20.15 -26.53
C THR A 277 -5.72 -20.53 -27.97
N LEU A 278 -4.48 -20.95 -28.30
CA LEU A 278 -4.07 -21.22 -29.68
C LEU A 278 -4.05 -22.72 -30.03
N LEU A 279 -3.77 -23.60 -29.05
CA LEU A 279 -3.77 -25.05 -29.23
C LEU A 279 -5.14 -25.66 -29.02
N GLN A 280 -6.06 -24.95 -28.33
CA GLN A 280 -7.41 -25.35 -28.00
C GLN A 280 -8.41 -24.27 -28.42
N ALA A 281 -8.26 -23.74 -29.64
CA ALA A 281 -9.11 -22.65 -30.13
C ALA A 281 -10.62 -22.98 -30.14
N PRO A 282 -11.08 -24.22 -30.43
CA PRO A 282 -12.49 -24.59 -30.34
C PRO A 282 -13.05 -24.47 -28.91
N GLU A 283 -12.29 -24.96 -27.92
CA GLU A 283 -12.68 -24.90 -26.49
C GLU A 283 -12.60 -23.45 -25.97
N ALA A 284 -11.66 -22.67 -26.44
CA ALA A 284 -11.52 -21.25 -26.08
C ALA A 284 -12.70 -20.41 -26.64
N ALA A 285 -13.29 -20.82 -27.76
CA ALA A 285 -14.46 -20.18 -28.35
C ALA A 285 -15.78 -20.61 -27.72
N ASP A 286 -15.81 -21.72 -26.98
CA ASP A 286 -17.01 -22.21 -26.31
C ASP A 286 -17.24 -21.43 -24.99
N PRO A 287 -18.45 -20.86 -24.78
CA PRO A 287 -18.74 -20.05 -23.59
C PRO A 287 -18.56 -20.75 -22.24
N ILE A 288 -18.70 -22.08 -22.20
CA ILE A 288 -18.58 -22.89 -20.99
C ILE A 288 -17.13 -23.37 -20.83
N LEU A 289 -16.58 -23.99 -21.89
CA LEU A 289 -15.24 -24.58 -21.85
C LEU A 289 -14.14 -23.52 -21.70
N SER A 290 -14.36 -22.31 -22.19
CA SER A 290 -13.43 -21.18 -22.03
C SER A 290 -13.12 -20.84 -20.57
N SER A 291 -13.99 -21.18 -19.64
CA SER A 291 -13.80 -20.93 -18.21
C SER A 291 -12.89 -21.94 -17.49
N GLN A 292 -12.46 -23.02 -18.17
CA GLN A 292 -11.68 -24.12 -17.59
C GLN A 292 -10.52 -24.58 -18.48
N LEU A 293 -10.04 -23.67 -19.35
CA LEU A 293 -9.05 -23.95 -20.40
C LEU A 293 -7.75 -24.59 -19.89
N ILE A 294 -7.27 -24.20 -18.71
CA ILE A 294 -6.00 -24.71 -18.18
C ILE A 294 -6.12 -26.20 -17.79
N SER A 295 -7.25 -26.60 -17.21
CA SER A 295 -7.50 -28.00 -16.92
C SER A 295 -7.67 -28.83 -18.20
N LEU A 296 -8.37 -28.29 -19.21
CA LEU A 296 -8.51 -28.94 -20.52
C LEU A 296 -7.14 -29.08 -21.21
N LEU A 297 -6.28 -28.06 -21.13
CA LEU A 297 -4.92 -28.11 -21.64
C LEU A 297 -4.10 -29.24 -20.97
N ALA A 298 -4.23 -29.37 -19.65
CA ALA A 298 -3.61 -30.44 -18.87
C ALA A 298 -4.09 -31.84 -19.30
N GLY A 299 -5.39 -31.99 -19.61
CA GLY A 299 -5.96 -33.24 -20.09
C GLY A 299 -5.55 -33.58 -21.50
N HIS A 300 -5.58 -32.63 -22.42
CA HIS A 300 -5.28 -32.83 -23.84
C HIS A 300 -3.80 -33.18 -24.10
N TRP A 301 -2.88 -32.48 -23.45
CA TRP A 301 -1.44 -32.65 -23.65
C TRP A 301 -0.77 -33.54 -22.60
N GLY A 302 -1.41 -33.72 -21.45
CA GLY A 302 -0.96 -34.61 -20.39
C GLY A 302 -1.77 -35.90 -20.31
N ASN A 303 -2.55 -36.01 -19.25
CA ASN A 303 -3.42 -37.15 -19.03
C ASN A 303 -4.58 -36.78 -18.09
N LEU A 304 -5.55 -37.69 -17.92
CA LEU A 304 -6.71 -37.48 -17.06
C LEU A 304 -6.34 -37.22 -15.59
N PHE A 305 -5.23 -37.79 -15.12
CA PHE A 305 -4.75 -37.55 -13.75
C PHE A 305 -4.31 -36.10 -13.57
N LEU A 306 -3.50 -35.56 -14.50
CA LEU A 306 -3.06 -34.17 -14.45
C LEU A 306 -4.24 -33.21 -14.63
N GLN A 307 -5.21 -33.53 -15.52
CA GLN A 307 -6.43 -32.74 -15.67
C GLN A 307 -7.24 -32.64 -14.37
N THR A 308 -7.41 -33.77 -13.70
CA THR A 308 -8.17 -33.87 -12.45
C THR A 308 -7.44 -33.13 -11.31
N GLU A 309 -6.13 -33.33 -11.22
CA GLU A 309 -5.29 -32.64 -10.24
C GLU A 309 -5.36 -31.13 -10.39
N VAL A 310 -5.16 -30.63 -11.62
CA VAL A 310 -5.27 -29.19 -11.93
C VAL A 310 -6.67 -28.66 -11.64
N ALA A 311 -7.73 -29.41 -11.96
CA ALA A 311 -9.09 -28.98 -11.69
C ALA A 311 -9.35 -28.83 -10.17
N ILE A 312 -8.86 -29.77 -9.36
CA ILE A 312 -9.01 -29.74 -7.90
C ILE A 312 -8.14 -28.65 -7.27
N SER A 313 -6.88 -28.58 -7.65
CA SER A 313 -5.94 -27.59 -7.07
C SER A 313 -6.34 -26.17 -7.46
N ALA A 314 -6.71 -25.91 -8.71
CA ALA A 314 -7.25 -24.63 -9.17
C ALA A 314 -8.53 -24.25 -8.43
N SER A 315 -9.51 -25.20 -8.30
CA SER A 315 -10.74 -24.96 -7.55
C SER A 315 -10.45 -24.54 -6.10
N ALA A 316 -9.56 -25.27 -5.43
CA ALA A 316 -9.20 -25.00 -4.05
C ALA A 316 -8.51 -23.62 -3.91
N LEU A 317 -7.55 -23.29 -4.80
CA LEU A 317 -6.84 -22.02 -4.80
C LEU A 317 -7.79 -20.84 -5.08
N LEU A 318 -8.72 -20.99 -6.03
CA LEU A 318 -9.72 -19.99 -6.39
C LEU A 318 -10.72 -19.73 -5.25
N ILE A 319 -11.17 -20.76 -4.52
CA ILE A 319 -12.00 -20.59 -3.32
C ILE A 319 -11.21 -19.86 -2.23
N PHE A 320 -9.93 -20.20 -2.09
CA PHE A 320 -9.04 -19.55 -1.14
C PHE A 320 -8.86 -18.05 -1.47
N ALA A 321 -8.63 -17.70 -2.74
CA ALA A 321 -8.57 -16.31 -3.18
C ALA A 321 -9.88 -15.55 -2.94
N SER A 322 -11.03 -16.21 -3.15
CA SER A 322 -12.34 -15.64 -2.79
C SER A 322 -12.42 -15.29 -1.30
N ASN A 323 -11.90 -16.16 -0.42
CA ASN A 323 -11.82 -15.89 1.01
C ASN A 323 -10.90 -14.72 1.33
N THR A 324 -9.71 -14.64 0.70
CA THR A 324 -8.77 -13.53 0.85
C THR A 324 -9.40 -12.21 0.45
N ALA A 325 -10.15 -12.18 -0.65
CA ALA A 325 -10.87 -10.99 -1.11
C ALA A 325 -11.96 -10.54 -0.11
N ILE A 326 -12.71 -11.48 0.49
CA ILE A 326 -13.67 -11.17 1.56
C ILE A 326 -12.94 -10.56 2.77
N ILE A 327 -11.78 -11.13 3.16
CA ILE A 327 -10.96 -10.61 4.27
C ILE A 327 -10.46 -9.21 3.93
N GLY A 328 -9.92 -9.00 2.75
CA GLY A 328 -9.48 -7.69 2.26
C GLY A 328 -10.61 -6.66 2.31
N ALA A 329 -11.78 -7.00 1.78
CA ALA A 329 -12.95 -6.11 1.72
C ALA A 329 -13.40 -5.67 3.12
N TYR A 330 -13.58 -6.59 4.08
CA TYR A 330 -14.04 -6.18 5.40
C TYR A 330 -12.97 -5.37 6.15
N HIS A 331 -11.68 -5.60 5.93
CA HIS A 331 -10.62 -4.76 6.49
C HIS A 331 -10.60 -3.34 5.88
N VAL A 332 -10.89 -3.20 4.59
CA VAL A 332 -11.06 -1.87 3.96
C VAL A 332 -12.26 -1.15 4.55
N PHE A 333 -13.40 -1.81 4.77
CA PHE A 333 -14.56 -1.21 5.46
C PHE A 333 -14.18 -0.72 6.86
N ILE A 334 -13.44 -1.52 7.64
CA ILE A 334 -12.95 -1.14 8.96
C ILE A 334 -12.03 0.07 8.87
N ALA A 335 -11.07 0.07 7.95
CA ALA A 335 -10.13 1.18 7.74
C ALA A 335 -10.87 2.49 7.41
N LEU A 336 -11.80 2.45 6.45
CA LEU A 336 -12.60 3.61 6.08
C LEU A 336 -13.50 4.11 7.21
N SER A 337 -14.06 3.20 8.02
CA SER A 337 -14.86 3.58 9.20
C SER A 337 -14.01 4.23 10.28
N ARG A 338 -12.80 3.71 10.56
CA ARG A 338 -11.84 4.34 11.49
C ARG A 338 -11.39 5.72 11.03
N LEU A 339 -11.23 5.90 9.71
CA LEU A 339 -10.92 7.19 9.10
C LEU A 339 -12.13 8.15 9.06
N GLY A 340 -13.28 7.73 9.60
CA GLY A 340 -14.49 8.54 9.69
C GLY A 340 -15.35 8.57 8.43
N PHE A 341 -15.01 7.82 7.39
CA PHE A 341 -15.76 7.79 6.14
C PHE A 341 -16.99 6.89 6.18
N PHE A 342 -16.90 5.74 6.84
CA PHE A 342 -18.04 4.83 7.01
C PHE A 342 -18.64 4.89 8.41
N PRO A 343 -19.94 4.55 8.55
CA PRO A 343 -20.63 4.57 9.83
C PRO A 343 -20.00 3.60 10.86
N ALA A 344 -20.04 3.97 12.13
CA ALA A 344 -19.43 3.21 13.23
C ALA A 344 -20.01 1.79 13.44
N PHE A 345 -21.22 1.49 12.92
CA PHE A 345 -21.77 0.14 13.04
C PHE A 345 -20.88 -0.91 12.34
N VAL A 346 -20.15 -0.51 11.30
CA VAL A 346 -19.18 -1.35 10.59
C VAL A 346 -18.07 -1.86 11.52
N LEU A 347 -17.73 -1.10 12.57
CA LEU A 347 -16.73 -1.49 13.57
C LEU A 347 -17.27 -2.43 14.65
N GLN A 348 -18.58 -2.62 14.72
CA GLN A 348 -19.19 -3.43 15.79
C GLN A 348 -18.74 -4.87 15.68
N ARG A 349 -18.32 -5.39 16.84
CA ARG A 349 -17.81 -6.75 16.97
C ARG A 349 -18.83 -7.66 17.62
N ASN A 350 -18.87 -8.91 17.18
CA ASN A 350 -19.72 -9.95 17.73
C ASN A 350 -19.28 -10.26 19.18
N LYS A 351 -20.25 -10.41 20.10
CA LYS A 351 -20.00 -10.72 21.53
C LYS A 351 -19.36 -12.09 21.74
N LEU A 352 -19.60 -13.06 20.84
CA LEU A 352 -19.11 -14.44 21.01
C LEU A 352 -17.67 -14.62 20.54
N ARG A 353 -17.28 -14.02 19.40
CA ARG A 353 -16.00 -14.25 18.73
C ARG A 353 -15.17 -12.99 18.50
N ASN A 354 -15.70 -11.84 18.91
CA ASN A 354 -15.05 -10.54 18.72
C ASN A 354 -14.71 -10.21 17.26
N THR A 355 -15.50 -10.73 16.28
CA THR A 355 -15.34 -10.49 14.85
C THR A 355 -16.22 -9.35 14.34
N PRO A 356 -15.82 -8.59 13.33
CA PRO A 356 -16.56 -7.43 12.80
C PRO A 356 -17.70 -7.90 11.88
N HIS A 357 -18.80 -8.38 12.48
CA HIS A 357 -19.85 -9.13 11.77
C HIS A 357 -20.57 -8.33 10.68
N TYR A 358 -20.81 -7.03 10.83
CA TYR A 358 -21.45 -6.23 9.77
C TYR A 358 -20.52 -6.03 8.57
N SER A 359 -19.23 -5.81 8.80
CA SER A 359 -18.24 -5.70 7.71
C SER A 359 -18.13 -7.00 6.94
N ILE A 360 -18.12 -8.16 7.64
CA ILE A 360 -18.08 -9.49 7.01
C ILE A 360 -19.37 -9.73 6.21
N MET A 361 -20.52 -9.37 6.76
CA MET A 361 -21.80 -9.51 6.07
C MET A 361 -21.87 -8.69 4.78
N LEU A 362 -21.34 -7.45 4.80
CA LEU A 362 -21.25 -6.61 3.60
C LEU A 362 -20.25 -7.19 2.59
N ALA A 363 -19.05 -7.59 3.06
CA ALA A 363 -18.01 -8.15 2.22
C ALA A 363 -18.39 -9.48 1.54
N THR A 364 -19.32 -10.23 2.12
CA THR A 364 -19.84 -11.49 1.56
C THR A 364 -21.14 -11.27 0.78
N GLY A 365 -22.04 -10.44 1.29
CA GLY A 365 -23.36 -10.23 0.70
C GLY A 365 -23.31 -9.48 -0.64
N ILE A 366 -22.37 -8.53 -0.81
CA ILE A 366 -22.25 -7.80 -2.08
C ILE A 366 -21.78 -8.71 -3.22
N PRO A 367 -20.73 -9.56 -3.08
CA PRO A 367 -20.38 -10.57 -4.10
C PRO A 367 -21.53 -11.53 -4.44
N ILE A 368 -22.28 -11.99 -3.44
CA ILE A 368 -23.48 -12.82 -3.66
C ILE A 368 -24.50 -12.09 -4.53
N LEU A 369 -24.78 -10.83 -4.21
CA LEU A 369 -25.72 -10.01 -5.00
C LEU A 369 -25.21 -9.82 -6.43
N ILE A 370 -23.92 -9.56 -6.63
CA ILE A 370 -23.32 -9.43 -7.96
C ILE A 370 -23.54 -10.70 -8.78
N LEU A 371 -23.21 -11.87 -8.22
CA LEU A 371 -23.37 -13.15 -8.91
C LEU A 371 -24.83 -13.43 -9.32
N ILE A 372 -25.79 -13.07 -8.46
CA ILE A 372 -27.21 -13.19 -8.77
C ILE A 372 -27.60 -12.26 -9.92
N LEU A 373 -27.13 -11.00 -9.90
CA LEU A 373 -27.45 -10.00 -10.93
C LEU A 373 -26.90 -10.37 -12.31
N VAL A 374 -25.67 -10.95 -12.35
CA VAL A 374 -25.04 -11.37 -13.62
C VAL A 374 -25.33 -12.81 -13.99
N LEU A 375 -26.15 -13.55 -13.20
CA LEU A 375 -26.52 -14.96 -13.39
C LEU A 375 -25.26 -15.85 -13.58
N GLY A 376 -24.18 -15.57 -12.92
CA GLY A 376 -22.93 -16.33 -13.02
C GLY A 376 -22.21 -16.20 -14.37
N ASN A 377 -22.40 -15.14 -15.11
CA ASN A 377 -21.69 -14.89 -16.37
C ASN A 377 -20.27 -14.38 -16.08
N ILE A 378 -19.26 -15.24 -16.33
CA ILE A 378 -17.86 -14.95 -16.03
C ILE A 378 -17.28 -13.83 -16.89
N THR A 379 -17.72 -13.70 -18.15
CA THR A 379 -17.27 -12.65 -19.07
C THR A 379 -17.71 -11.27 -18.58
N ILE A 380 -18.97 -11.15 -18.15
CA ILE A 380 -19.49 -9.91 -17.57
C ILE A 380 -18.74 -9.56 -16.28
N LEU A 381 -18.45 -10.53 -15.41
CA LEU A 381 -17.65 -10.31 -14.21
C LEU A 381 -16.24 -9.82 -14.54
N GLY A 382 -15.58 -10.45 -15.53
CA GLY A 382 -14.26 -10.04 -15.98
C GLY A 382 -14.25 -8.63 -16.60
N ASP A 383 -15.31 -8.28 -17.32
CA ASP A 383 -15.45 -6.92 -17.84
C ASP A 383 -15.64 -5.88 -16.73
N MET A 384 -16.46 -6.19 -15.74
CA MET A 384 -16.71 -5.31 -14.59
C MET A 384 -15.47 -5.10 -13.73
N TYR A 385 -14.59 -6.09 -13.67
CA TYR A 385 -13.43 -6.13 -12.79
C TYR A 385 -12.43 -5.00 -13.04
N ALA A 386 -12.20 -4.67 -14.29
CA ALA A 386 -11.15 -3.72 -14.69
C ALA A 386 -11.36 -2.30 -14.13
N PHE A 387 -12.58 -1.91 -13.76
CA PHE A 387 -12.88 -0.58 -13.21
C PHE A 387 -12.19 -0.35 -11.86
N GLY A 388 -12.38 -1.25 -10.91
CA GLY A 388 -11.85 -1.13 -9.55
C GLY A 388 -10.33 -1.28 -9.52
N LEU A 389 -9.84 -2.37 -10.10
CA LEU A 389 -8.42 -2.71 -10.15
C LEU A 389 -7.56 -1.59 -10.76
N LEU A 390 -7.88 -1.17 -11.99
CA LEU A 390 -7.11 -0.14 -12.68
C LEU A 390 -7.27 1.23 -12.06
N GLY A 391 -8.43 1.54 -11.47
CA GLY A 391 -8.64 2.74 -10.68
C GLY A 391 -7.72 2.79 -9.45
N ALA A 392 -7.61 1.69 -8.72
CA ALA A 392 -6.71 1.55 -7.57
C ALA A 392 -5.24 1.65 -7.98
N PHE A 393 -4.84 0.96 -9.07
CA PHE A 393 -3.48 1.05 -9.61
C PHE A 393 -3.13 2.47 -10.06
N THR A 394 -4.05 3.15 -10.74
CA THR A 394 -3.88 4.54 -11.19
C THR A 394 -3.62 5.47 -10.01
N LEU A 395 -4.44 5.41 -8.97
CA LEU A 395 -4.27 6.26 -7.79
C LEU A 395 -3.01 5.93 -7.00
N THR A 396 -2.63 4.66 -6.91
CA THR A 396 -1.39 4.22 -6.24
C THR A 396 -0.17 4.73 -7.00
N CYS A 397 -0.13 4.55 -8.32
CA CYS A 397 0.99 4.96 -9.16
C CYS A 397 1.14 6.48 -9.19
N LEU A 398 0.05 7.20 -9.42
CA LEU A 398 0.03 8.67 -9.43
C LEU A 398 0.42 9.23 -8.06
N GLY A 399 -0.13 8.68 -6.98
CA GLY A 399 0.18 9.09 -5.62
C GLY A 399 1.67 8.92 -5.31
N LEU A 400 2.25 7.78 -5.65
CA LEU A 400 3.68 7.54 -5.45
C LEU A 400 4.55 8.52 -6.25
N ASP A 401 4.20 8.84 -7.51
CA ASP A 401 4.96 9.78 -8.33
C ASP A 401 4.88 11.22 -7.79
N ILE A 402 3.73 11.62 -7.24
CA ILE A 402 3.58 12.90 -6.55
C ILE A 402 4.51 12.97 -5.34
N ILE A 403 4.57 11.91 -4.53
CA ILE A 403 5.45 11.84 -3.35
C ILE A 403 6.92 11.87 -3.77
N ARG A 404 7.32 11.05 -4.77
CA ARG A 404 8.69 11.06 -5.33
C ARG A 404 9.09 12.44 -5.84
N THR A 405 8.18 13.15 -6.50
CA THR A 405 8.41 14.50 -7.02
C THR A 405 8.60 15.52 -5.89
N ARG A 406 7.80 15.42 -4.81
CA ARG A 406 7.95 16.26 -3.61
C ARG A 406 9.31 16.02 -2.95
N ASP A 407 9.69 14.75 -2.76
CA ASP A 407 10.98 14.37 -2.15
C ASP A 407 12.16 14.93 -2.96
N ARG A 408 12.10 14.83 -4.30
CA ARG A 408 13.15 15.39 -5.19
C ARG A 408 13.22 16.91 -5.12
N ARG A 409 12.10 17.60 -5.08
CA ARG A 409 12.05 19.06 -4.92
C ARG A 409 12.63 19.49 -3.58
N ALA A 410 12.29 18.80 -2.50
CA ALA A 410 12.82 19.05 -1.17
C ALA A 410 14.34 18.84 -1.12
N ALA A 411 14.85 17.75 -1.70
CA ALA A 411 16.28 17.47 -1.78
C ALA A 411 17.05 18.55 -2.57
N ARG A 412 16.50 19.02 -3.71
CA ARG A 412 17.12 20.10 -4.49
C ARG A 412 17.20 21.41 -3.70
N LYS A 413 16.13 21.80 -3.00
CA LYS A 413 16.14 23.02 -2.17
C LYS A 413 17.17 22.96 -1.05
N ARG A 414 17.40 21.78 -0.43
CA ARG A 414 18.43 21.59 0.60
C ARG A 414 19.83 21.81 0.03
N VAL A 415 20.13 21.24 -1.14
CA VAL A 415 21.42 21.43 -1.80
C VAL A 415 21.66 22.91 -2.15
N THR A 416 20.63 23.60 -2.68
CA THR A 416 20.74 25.03 -3.04
C THR A 416 20.97 25.91 -1.80
N ARG A 417 20.36 25.60 -0.65
CA ARG A 417 20.62 26.32 0.61
C ARG A 417 22.04 26.10 1.12
N GLN A 418 22.58 24.88 1.00
CA GLN A 418 23.95 24.57 1.41
C GLN A 418 25.03 25.20 0.51
N THR A 419 24.67 25.52 -0.75
CA THR A 419 25.60 26.09 -1.73
C THR A 419 25.54 27.61 -1.83
N ASN A 420 24.60 28.29 -1.14
CA ASN A 420 24.53 29.75 -1.13
C ASN A 420 25.59 30.33 -0.19
N PRO A 421 26.59 31.12 -0.70
CA PRO A 421 27.68 31.65 0.10
C PRO A 421 27.22 32.64 1.19
N ILE A 422 26.07 33.28 1.01
CA ILE A 422 25.53 34.30 1.92
C ILE A 422 25.05 33.69 3.23
N ASP A 423 24.42 32.50 3.16
CA ASP A 423 23.94 31.78 4.35
C ASP A 423 25.11 31.17 5.15
N ASN A 424 26.25 30.85 4.49
CA ASN A 424 27.46 30.35 5.15
C ASN A 424 28.28 31.47 5.85
N LEU A 425 28.22 32.70 5.37
CA LEU A 425 28.85 33.86 6.02
C LEU A 425 28.13 34.20 7.34
N ALA A 426 26.83 34.11 7.39
CA ALA A 426 26.07 34.34 8.63
C ALA A 426 26.30 33.27 9.71
N ILE A 427 26.65 32.04 9.31
CA ILE A 427 27.00 30.94 10.24
C ILE A 427 28.46 31.06 10.69
N LEU A 428 29.37 31.53 9.83
CA LEU A 428 30.78 31.71 10.15
C LEU A 428 31.00 32.93 11.07
N ASP A 429 30.25 34.02 10.91
CA ASP A 429 30.33 35.18 11.82
C ASP A 429 29.88 34.87 13.26
N THR A 430 28.94 33.92 13.43
CA THR A 430 28.49 33.50 14.77
C THR A 430 29.42 32.48 15.43
N THR A 431 30.24 31.73 14.66
CA THR A 431 31.21 30.76 15.19
C THR A 431 32.55 31.46 15.53
N HIS A 432 32.93 32.50 14.82
CA HIS A 432 34.21 33.24 15.12
C HIS A 432 34.08 34.23 16.28
N ALA A 433 32.90 34.70 16.64
CA ALA A 433 32.70 35.56 17.80
C ALA A 433 32.79 34.83 19.15
N HIS A 434 32.64 33.50 19.18
CA HIS A 434 32.77 32.72 20.42
C HIS A 434 34.12 32.00 20.58
N SER A 435 34.92 31.86 19.51
CA SER A 435 36.24 31.22 19.58
C SER A 435 37.40 32.16 19.92
N ALA A 436 37.20 33.47 19.85
CA ALA A 436 38.25 34.43 20.10
C ALA A 436 38.56 34.67 21.59
N ASN A 437 37.62 34.31 22.49
CA ASN A 437 37.83 34.52 23.94
C ASN A 437 38.28 33.29 24.74
N GLU A 438 38.35 32.12 24.14
CA GLU A 438 38.81 30.89 24.80
C GLU A 438 40.21 30.42 24.33
N HIS A 439 40.73 30.95 23.22
CA HIS A 439 42.03 30.52 22.69
C HIS A 439 43.25 31.28 23.29
N GLU A 440 43.04 32.35 24.04
CA GLU A 440 44.16 33.07 24.65
C GLU A 440 44.64 32.48 25.99
N LYS A 441 43.86 31.58 26.61
CA LYS A 441 44.24 30.91 27.88
C LYS A 441 44.78 29.48 27.74
N HIS A 442 44.68 28.85 26.58
CA HIS A 442 45.15 27.47 26.38
C HIS A 442 46.42 27.34 25.52
N GLN A 443 46.95 28.42 24.97
CA GLN A 443 48.19 28.35 24.17
C GLN A 443 49.49 28.40 24.99
N GLU A 444 49.46 28.74 26.25
CA GLU A 444 50.70 28.72 27.08
C GLU A 444 51.01 27.37 27.75
N GLU A 445 50.07 26.45 27.88
CA GLU A 445 50.34 25.15 28.52
C GLU A 445 50.63 23.99 27.55
N VAL A 446 50.40 24.12 26.25
CA VAL A 446 50.60 23.05 25.27
C VAL A 446 51.99 23.09 24.60
N PHE A 447 52.77 24.21 24.78
CA PHE A 447 54.06 24.33 24.12
C PHE A 447 55.25 23.68 24.87
N GLN A 448 55.03 23.08 26.03
CA GLN A 448 56.10 22.40 26.78
C GLN A 448 56.11 20.87 26.76
N ASN A 449 55.08 20.19 26.27
CA ASN A 449 55.00 18.72 26.31
C ASN A 449 54.95 18.00 24.94
N GLY A 450 55.26 18.71 23.85
CA GLY A 450 55.15 18.19 22.48
C GLY A 450 56.45 17.84 21.78
N ARG A 451 57.54 17.51 22.48
CA ARG A 451 58.85 17.21 21.87
C ARG A 451 59.43 15.86 22.30
N GLN A 452 58.68 14.81 22.24
CA GLN A 452 59.20 13.42 22.16
C GLN A 452 58.03 12.51 21.86
N VAL A 453 57.96 12.00 20.69
CA VAL A 453 57.39 10.82 20.08
C VAL A 453 56.82 11.17 18.68
N ASN A 454 57.69 11.11 17.67
CA ASN A 454 57.34 10.82 16.29
C ASN A 454 58.60 10.63 15.44
N GLN A 455 59.29 9.51 15.66
CA GLN A 455 60.13 8.87 14.66
C GLN A 455 59.81 7.39 14.72
N GLU A 456 59.05 6.95 13.78
CA GLU A 456 58.91 5.61 13.19
C GLU A 456 57.47 5.37 12.73
N ASN A 457 57.27 5.61 11.46
CA ASN A 457 56.61 4.73 10.52
C ASN A 457 56.37 5.46 9.21
N GLY A 458 57.38 5.40 8.39
CA GLY A 458 57.26 5.76 6.98
C GLY A 458 56.62 4.64 6.17
N ASN A 459 56.02 5.04 5.08
CA ASN A 459 55.66 4.33 3.89
C ASN A 459 54.26 3.67 3.82
N HIS A 460 53.60 4.25 2.93
CA HIS A 460 52.72 3.87 1.85
C HIS A 460 51.46 4.73 1.78
N SER A 461 51.64 5.97 1.36
CA SER A 461 50.57 6.74 0.71
C SER A 461 50.50 6.28 -0.75
N SER A 462 49.74 5.24 -1.03
CA SER A 462 49.28 4.96 -2.38
C SER A 462 48.33 6.08 -2.79
N LEU A 463 48.76 6.92 -3.71
CA LEU A 463 47.96 7.84 -4.50
C LEU A 463 46.91 6.99 -5.30
N ALA A 464 45.82 6.65 -4.68
CA ALA A 464 44.63 6.15 -5.39
C ALA A 464 43.89 7.36 -5.98
N LEU A 465 44.03 7.52 -7.27
CA LEU A 465 43.38 8.53 -8.08
C LEU A 465 41.84 8.57 -7.81
N PRO A 466 41.23 9.77 -7.73
CA PRO A 466 39.78 9.91 -7.41
C PRO A 466 38.83 9.50 -8.54
N VAL A 467 39.29 8.83 -9.58
CA VAL A 467 38.51 8.48 -10.78
C VAL A 467 37.38 7.48 -10.49
N HIS A 468 37.52 6.60 -9.52
CA HIS A 468 36.48 5.59 -9.23
C HIS A 468 35.27 6.09 -8.44
N ARG A 469 35.38 7.25 -7.73
CA ARG A 469 34.24 7.81 -6.99
C ARG A 469 33.23 8.53 -7.89
N GLY A 470 33.71 9.22 -8.92
CA GLY A 470 32.88 9.95 -9.88
C GLY A 470 32.00 9.02 -10.73
N PHE A 471 32.56 7.89 -11.19
CA PHE A 471 31.83 6.94 -12.06
C PHE A 471 30.69 6.22 -11.30
N ARG A 472 30.90 5.78 -10.07
CA ARG A 472 29.83 5.19 -9.24
C ARG A 472 28.73 6.19 -8.90
N GLN A 473 29.07 7.47 -8.69
CA GLN A 473 28.09 8.54 -8.50
C GLN A 473 27.27 8.80 -9.78
N LEU A 474 27.93 8.88 -10.93
CA LEU A 474 27.23 9.05 -12.22
C LEU A 474 26.28 7.89 -12.51
N ILE A 475 26.71 6.66 -12.29
CA ILE A 475 25.86 5.48 -12.44
C ILE A 475 24.68 5.54 -11.47
N SER A 476 24.87 5.89 -10.19
CA SER A 476 23.76 5.96 -9.23
C SER A 476 22.74 7.04 -9.59
N VAL A 477 23.18 8.19 -10.06
CA VAL A 477 22.31 9.29 -10.53
C VAL A 477 21.56 8.87 -11.79
N PHE A 478 22.21 8.17 -12.71
CA PHE A 478 21.57 7.62 -13.91
C PHE A 478 20.46 6.64 -13.55
N TRP A 479 20.74 5.65 -12.69
CA TRP A 479 19.74 4.68 -12.25
C TRP A 479 18.58 5.32 -11.49
N GLN A 480 18.83 6.30 -10.63
CA GLN A 480 17.78 7.05 -9.93
C GLN A 480 16.89 7.86 -10.88
N ASN A 481 17.47 8.41 -11.94
CA ASN A 481 16.69 9.12 -12.97
C ASN A 481 15.90 8.15 -13.84
N LEU A 482 16.51 7.03 -14.22
CA LEU A 482 15.84 5.98 -15.00
C LEU A 482 14.64 5.41 -14.23
N ASP A 483 14.80 5.03 -12.95
CA ASP A 483 13.72 4.54 -12.09
C ASP A 483 12.56 5.55 -11.97
N TYR A 484 12.87 6.83 -11.86
CA TYR A 484 11.86 7.89 -11.83
C TYR A 484 11.05 7.97 -13.13
N TRP A 485 11.73 7.98 -14.28
CA TRP A 485 11.06 8.08 -15.57
C TRP A 485 10.27 6.82 -15.92
N LEU A 486 10.81 5.64 -15.62
CA LEU A 486 10.08 4.37 -15.73
C LEU A 486 8.82 4.38 -14.85
N GLY A 487 8.91 4.96 -13.65
CA GLY A 487 7.74 5.17 -12.79
C GLY A 487 6.66 6.01 -13.46
N ILE A 488 7.02 7.15 -14.06
CA ILE A 488 6.06 8.02 -14.78
C ILE A 488 5.45 7.28 -15.98
N ILE A 489 6.28 6.58 -16.77
CA ILE A 489 5.80 5.78 -17.91
C ILE A 489 4.78 4.74 -17.45
N THR A 490 5.07 4.03 -16.36
CA THR A 490 4.13 3.06 -15.77
C THR A 490 2.80 3.71 -15.44
N THR A 491 2.83 4.89 -14.79
CA THR A 491 1.60 5.62 -14.47
C THR A 491 0.81 5.99 -15.71
N ILE A 492 1.48 6.49 -16.76
CA ILE A 492 0.82 6.85 -18.03
C ILE A 492 0.16 5.61 -18.66
N LEU A 493 0.86 4.46 -18.71
CA LEU A 493 0.33 3.22 -19.25
C LEU A 493 -0.90 2.71 -18.48
N VAL A 494 -0.86 2.77 -17.14
CA VAL A 494 -2.00 2.38 -16.30
C VAL A 494 -3.19 3.34 -16.47
N VAL A 495 -2.94 4.65 -16.58
CA VAL A 495 -3.98 5.66 -16.86
C VAL A 495 -4.63 5.41 -18.21
N ILE A 496 -3.83 5.12 -19.26
CA ILE A 496 -4.35 4.77 -20.59
C ILE A 496 -5.23 3.52 -20.50
N ALA A 497 -4.76 2.46 -19.83
CA ALA A 497 -5.52 1.23 -19.66
C ALA A 497 -6.85 1.48 -18.92
N TRP A 498 -6.82 2.25 -17.83
CA TRP A 498 -8.04 2.60 -17.09
C TRP A 498 -9.01 3.43 -17.93
N SER A 499 -8.53 4.48 -18.60
CA SER A 499 -9.35 5.34 -19.46
C SER A 499 -9.99 4.56 -20.59
N THR A 500 -9.24 3.63 -21.20
CA THR A 500 -9.77 2.73 -22.24
C THR A 500 -10.89 1.85 -21.70
N ASN A 501 -10.70 1.23 -20.51
CA ASN A 501 -11.75 0.40 -19.92
C ASN A 501 -13.01 1.19 -19.56
N LEU A 502 -12.89 2.44 -19.11
CA LEU A 502 -14.03 3.29 -18.80
C LEU A 502 -14.92 3.52 -20.04
N VAL A 503 -14.32 3.61 -21.22
CA VAL A 503 -15.04 3.86 -22.49
C VAL A 503 -15.48 2.54 -23.13
N ALA A 504 -14.57 1.56 -23.22
CA ALA A 504 -14.81 0.31 -23.93
C ALA A 504 -15.76 -0.65 -23.19
N LYS A 505 -15.85 -0.54 -21.85
CA LYS A 505 -16.63 -1.43 -21.01
C LYS A 505 -17.71 -0.66 -20.21
N PRO A 506 -18.82 -0.25 -20.85
CA PRO A 506 -19.84 0.60 -20.21
C PRO A 506 -20.51 -0.04 -18.99
N LEU A 507 -20.72 -1.37 -18.99
CA LEU A 507 -21.26 -2.08 -17.81
C LEU A 507 -20.32 -1.99 -16.61
N ALA A 508 -19.00 -2.11 -16.83
CA ALA A 508 -17.99 -1.94 -15.78
C ALA A 508 -18.05 -0.53 -15.18
N THR A 509 -18.11 0.47 -16.05
CA THR A 509 -18.16 1.88 -15.66
C THR A 509 -19.45 2.20 -14.91
N LEU A 510 -20.58 1.68 -15.37
CA LEU A 510 -21.86 1.85 -14.70
C LEU A 510 -21.87 1.21 -13.31
N PHE A 511 -21.47 -0.05 -13.21
CA PHE A 511 -21.44 -0.78 -11.95
C PHE A 511 -20.44 -0.17 -10.97
N GLY A 512 -19.16 -0.10 -11.35
CA GLY A 512 -18.09 0.41 -10.49
C GLY A 512 -18.30 1.88 -10.14
N GLY A 513 -18.76 2.69 -11.10
CA GLY A 513 -19.13 4.09 -10.90
C GLY A 513 -20.28 4.24 -9.89
N THR A 514 -21.34 3.44 -10.02
CA THR A 514 -22.48 3.46 -9.10
C THR A 514 -22.06 3.07 -7.69
N VAL A 515 -21.31 1.97 -7.50
CA VAL A 515 -20.79 1.56 -6.20
C VAL A 515 -19.91 2.65 -5.60
N THR A 516 -19.04 3.24 -6.42
CA THR A 516 -18.14 4.32 -5.98
C THR A 516 -18.91 5.57 -5.56
N ILE A 517 -19.92 5.99 -6.34
CA ILE A 517 -20.75 7.17 -6.02
C ILE A 517 -21.55 6.93 -4.73
N ILE A 518 -22.16 5.76 -4.58
CA ILE A 518 -22.89 5.40 -3.35
C ILE A 518 -21.94 5.44 -2.14
N GLY A 519 -20.79 4.77 -2.25
CA GLY A 519 -19.80 4.73 -1.19
C GLY A 519 -19.25 6.10 -0.82
N MET A 520 -18.94 6.94 -1.81
CA MET A 520 -18.47 8.33 -1.57
C MET A 520 -19.57 9.23 -0.98
N THR A 521 -20.83 9.00 -1.37
CA THR A 521 -21.97 9.72 -0.80
C THR A 521 -22.15 9.37 0.68
N ILE A 522 -22.12 8.08 1.03
CA ILE A 522 -22.14 7.63 2.44
C ILE A 522 -20.95 8.24 3.19
N SER A 523 -19.75 8.20 2.61
CA SER A 523 -18.54 8.76 3.19
C SER A 523 -18.67 10.26 3.46
N TYR A 524 -19.24 11.02 2.53
CA TYR A 524 -19.43 12.44 2.68
C TYR A 524 -20.37 12.79 3.83
N PHE A 525 -21.55 12.17 3.87
CA PHE A 525 -22.52 12.46 4.92
C PHE A 525 -22.02 12.01 6.30
N ASN A 526 -21.41 10.82 6.39
CA ASN A 526 -20.90 10.32 7.66
C ASN A 526 -19.74 11.19 8.17
N TYR A 527 -18.76 11.51 7.31
CA TYR A 527 -17.65 12.36 7.69
C TYR A 527 -18.10 13.74 8.15
N ARG A 528 -19.05 14.36 7.43
CA ARG A 528 -19.64 15.66 7.81
C ARG A 528 -20.41 15.60 9.13
N ALA A 529 -21.10 14.50 9.39
CA ALA A 529 -21.79 14.31 10.68
C ALA A 529 -20.79 14.20 11.84
N GLN A 530 -19.69 13.45 11.67
CA GLN A 530 -18.62 13.37 12.67
C GLN A 530 -17.88 14.70 12.84
N GLU A 531 -17.63 15.42 11.78
CA GLU A 531 -16.98 16.72 11.79
C GLU A 531 -17.81 17.75 12.59
N ARG A 532 -19.15 17.77 12.42
CA ARG A 532 -20.06 18.62 13.20
C ARG A 532 -20.04 18.27 14.69
N LYS A 533 -19.82 17.01 15.04
CA LYS A 533 -19.70 16.55 16.43
C LYS A 533 -18.30 16.76 17.02
N GLY A 534 -17.33 17.25 16.24
CA GLY A 534 -15.93 17.37 16.65
C GLY A 534 -15.26 16.00 16.94
N GLN A 535 -15.66 14.96 16.21
CA GLN A 535 -15.16 13.59 16.35
C GLN A 535 -14.48 13.06 15.10
N ALA A 536 -14.42 13.85 14.03
CA ALA A 536 -13.82 13.42 12.78
C ALA A 536 -12.30 13.28 12.92
N PRO A 537 -11.70 12.13 12.54
CA PRO A 537 -10.26 11.96 12.53
C PRO A 537 -9.57 12.97 11.63
N VAL A 538 -8.40 13.44 12.06
CA VAL A 538 -7.56 14.35 11.26
C VAL A 538 -6.52 13.54 10.48
N GLN A 539 -6.01 14.12 9.42
CA GLN A 539 -4.92 13.52 8.66
C GLN A 539 -3.61 13.74 9.40
N ILE A 540 -2.90 12.65 9.70
CA ILE A 540 -1.60 12.70 10.36
C ILE A 540 -0.50 12.88 9.33
N VAL A 541 0.45 13.75 9.66
CA VAL A 541 1.66 14.03 8.87
C VAL A 541 2.86 13.38 9.55
N PRO A 542 3.78 12.73 8.82
CA PRO A 542 4.99 12.14 9.41
C PRO A 542 5.89 13.22 10.03
N LEU A 543 6.48 12.91 11.19
CA LEU A 543 7.41 13.80 11.89
C LEU A 543 8.61 14.22 11.01
N ASN A 544 9.01 13.37 10.08
CA ASN A 544 10.15 13.58 9.18
C ASN A 544 9.87 14.51 7.99
N SER A 545 8.70 15.11 7.88
CA SER A 545 8.41 16.14 6.88
C SER A 545 9.10 17.47 7.30
N VAL A 546 10.40 17.49 7.20
CA VAL A 546 11.37 18.48 7.73
C VAL A 546 11.13 19.91 7.25
N GLU A 547 10.49 20.14 6.10
CA GLU A 547 10.16 21.50 5.63
C GLU A 547 9.19 22.24 6.55
N LEU A 548 8.47 21.51 7.37
CA LEU A 548 7.43 22.03 8.26
C LEU A 548 7.97 22.67 9.53
N MET A 549 9.09 22.18 10.06
CA MET A 549 9.46 22.49 11.45
C MET A 549 10.33 23.73 11.60
N SER A 550 11.24 24.02 10.68
CA SER A 550 12.21 25.12 10.85
C SER A 550 11.59 26.52 10.87
N ASN A 551 10.40 26.70 10.33
CA ASN A 551 9.66 27.97 10.36
C ASN A 551 8.24 27.81 10.91
N ALA A 552 7.94 26.72 11.62
CA ALA A 552 6.61 26.43 12.14
C ALA A 552 6.51 26.68 13.64
N ILE A 553 5.30 27.02 14.06
CA ILE A 553 4.91 26.98 15.47
C ILE A 553 4.51 25.53 15.76
N VAL A 554 5.12 24.91 16.75
CA VAL A 554 4.82 23.54 17.19
C VAL A 554 4.12 23.57 18.54
N ALA A 555 2.85 23.18 18.57
CA ALA A 555 2.05 23.07 19.79
C ALA A 555 2.02 21.62 20.29
N VAL A 556 2.60 21.38 21.46
CA VAL A 556 2.76 20.05 22.08
C VAL A 556 1.54 19.73 22.94
N LEU A 557 0.97 18.56 22.72
CA LEU A 557 -0.20 18.03 23.43
C LEU A 557 0.19 16.71 24.08
N MET A 558 -0.26 16.48 25.31
CA MET A 558 0.09 15.31 26.11
C MET A 558 -1.14 14.48 26.52
N PRO A 559 -1.00 13.17 26.73
CA PRO A 559 -2.10 12.32 27.20
C PRO A 559 -2.52 12.66 28.62
N GLY A 560 -3.82 12.67 28.88
CA GLY A 560 -4.37 12.90 30.24
C GLY A 560 -4.42 14.36 30.68
N GLU A 561 -3.90 15.29 29.91
CA GLU A 561 -3.85 16.73 30.25
C GLU A 561 -4.93 17.55 29.49
N ASP A 562 -6.20 17.16 29.59
CA ASP A 562 -7.28 17.79 28.80
C ASP A 562 -7.38 19.31 28.97
N LYS A 563 -7.19 19.85 30.18
CA LYS A 563 -7.20 21.29 30.42
C LYS A 563 -5.98 21.98 29.84
N ALA A 564 -4.79 21.41 30.08
CA ALA A 564 -3.52 21.92 29.57
C ALA A 564 -3.48 21.89 28.03
N ASN A 565 -3.92 20.79 27.43
CA ASN A 565 -4.05 20.67 25.96
C ASN A 565 -4.98 21.76 25.39
N LYS A 566 -6.11 22.02 26.07
CA LYS A 566 -7.03 23.08 25.65
C LYS A 566 -6.40 24.48 25.74
N ALA A 567 -5.57 24.72 26.78
CA ALA A 567 -4.80 25.94 26.92
C ALA A 567 -3.82 26.13 25.76
N VAL A 568 -3.03 25.11 25.46
CA VAL A 568 -2.06 25.11 24.36
C VAL A 568 -2.74 25.32 23.02
N VAL A 569 -3.87 24.66 22.74
CA VAL A 569 -4.64 24.86 21.49
C VAL A 569 -5.19 26.28 21.38
N GLN A 570 -5.67 26.86 22.49
CA GLN A 570 -6.16 28.24 22.53
C GLN A 570 -5.02 29.24 22.25
N SER A 571 -3.87 29.09 22.92
CA SER A 571 -2.69 29.89 22.67
C SER A 571 -2.22 29.80 21.22
N ALA A 572 -2.09 28.58 20.69
CA ALA A 572 -1.73 28.37 19.30
C ALA A 572 -2.69 29.05 18.31
N ALA A 573 -3.98 29.06 18.60
CA ALA A 573 -4.98 29.70 17.76
C ALA A 573 -4.92 31.25 17.79
N HIS A 574 -4.29 31.83 18.81
CA HIS A 574 -4.08 33.29 18.91
C HIS A 574 -2.80 33.75 18.24
N HIS A 575 -1.77 32.91 18.16
CA HIS A 575 -0.42 33.26 17.72
C HIS A 575 -0.08 32.85 16.27
N THR A 576 -1.07 32.53 15.45
CA THR A 576 -0.84 32.15 14.03
C THR A 576 -0.65 33.40 13.13
N ASP A 577 0.41 34.15 13.31
CA ASP A 577 0.75 35.33 12.48
C ASP A 577 1.26 34.92 11.05
N GLY A 578 0.54 34.02 10.38
CA GLY A 578 0.89 33.55 9.04
C GLY A 578 1.93 32.43 9.01
N LEU A 579 2.50 32.04 10.14
CA LEU A 579 3.44 30.92 10.23
C LEU A 579 2.70 29.57 10.18
N PRO A 580 3.31 28.54 9.56
CA PRO A 580 2.79 27.18 9.61
C PRO A 580 2.63 26.70 11.06
N LEU A 581 1.49 26.09 11.37
CA LEU A 581 1.16 25.55 12.69
C LEU A 581 1.14 24.02 12.65
N ALA A 582 1.83 23.37 13.58
CA ALA A 582 1.80 21.93 13.76
C ALA A 582 1.37 21.57 15.19
N PHE A 583 0.37 20.75 15.34
CA PHE A 583 0.01 20.10 16.61
C PHE A 583 0.73 18.77 16.72
N LEU A 584 1.56 18.60 17.72
CA LEU A 584 2.26 17.37 18.06
C LEU A 584 1.59 16.72 19.27
N TYR A 585 1.10 15.48 19.11
CA TYR A 585 0.60 14.69 20.23
C TYR A 585 1.56 13.53 20.50
N ILE A 586 2.08 13.48 21.73
CA ILE A 586 2.92 12.38 22.21
C ILE A 586 2.00 11.39 22.91
N GLY A 587 1.60 10.33 22.21
CA GLY A 587 0.58 9.39 22.66
C GLY A 587 1.14 8.17 23.37
N ARG A 588 0.36 7.59 24.30
CA ARG A 588 0.61 6.28 24.92
C ARG A 588 -0.55 5.35 24.55
N PRO A 589 -0.52 4.69 23.38
CA PRO A 589 -1.57 3.75 23.03
C PRO A 589 -1.58 2.61 24.04
N LYS A 590 -2.72 2.39 24.69
CA LYS A 590 -2.84 1.41 25.78
C LYS A 590 -2.77 -0.03 25.31
N ASP A 591 -3.28 -0.32 24.12
CA ASP A 591 -3.33 -1.67 23.55
C ASP A 591 -2.96 -1.63 22.08
N VAL A 592 -1.83 -2.22 21.75
CA VAL A 592 -1.48 -2.53 20.37
C VAL A 592 -2.10 -3.89 20.03
N PRO A 593 -3.14 -3.97 19.20
CA PRO A 593 -3.73 -5.25 18.85
C PRO A 593 -2.70 -6.10 18.09
N ALA A 594 -2.79 -7.42 18.23
CA ALA A 594 -2.03 -8.33 17.38
C ALA A 594 -2.35 -8.04 15.91
N LEU A 595 -1.33 -7.65 15.14
CA LEU A 595 -1.49 -7.29 13.73
C LEU A 595 -1.89 -8.51 12.91
N LYS A 596 -2.90 -8.35 12.05
CA LYS A 596 -3.36 -9.38 11.11
C LYS A 596 -3.01 -8.98 9.69
N PRO A 597 -2.82 -9.95 8.78
CA PRO A 597 -2.73 -9.67 7.35
C PRO A 597 -3.93 -8.83 6.88
N PHE A 598 -3.69 -7.92 5.95
CA PHE A 598 -4.67 -6.97 5.38
C PHE A 598 -5.23 -5.92 6.36
N GLU A 599 -4.89 -5.95 7.65
CA GLU A 599 -5.35 -4.95 8.62
C GLU A 599 -4.54 -3.65 8.46
N TYR A 600 -5.25 -2.53 8.25
CA TYR A 600 -4.66 -1.19 8.30
C TYR A 600 -4.39 -0.81 9.75
N TYR A 601 -3.14 -0.51 10.06
CA TYR A 601 -2.71 -0.14 11.40
C TYR A 601 -2.09 1.25 11.43
N ASP A 602 -2.82 2.21 11.97
CA ASP A 602 -2.32 3.54 12.33
C ASP A 602 -2.47 3.72 13.84
N PRO A 603 -1.36 3.80 14.62
CA PRO A 603 -1.41 3.95 16.07
C PRO A 603 -2.29 5.10 16.55
N TYR A 604 -2.39 6.19 15.78
CA TYR A 604 -3.25 7.32 16.07
C TYR A 604 -4.73 6.94 16.16
N LEU A 605 -5.20 6.06 15.26
CA LEU A 605 -6.61 5.65 15.22
C LEU A 605 -7.02 4.72 16.36
N TYR A 606 -6.06 4.24 17.14
CA TYR A 606 -6.29 3.43 18.35
C TYR A 606 -6.12 4.23 19.65
N ASP A 607 -5.69 5.49 19.56
CA ASP A 607 -5.56 6.39 20.70
C ASP A 607 -6.78 7.34 20.77
N GLU A 608 -7.80 6.94 21.55
CA GLU A 608 -9.03 7.75 21.70
C GLU A 608 -8.76 9.15 22.24
N SER A 609 -7.75 9.31 23.11
CA SER A 609 -7.38 10.60 23.69
C SER A 609 -6.80 11.52 22.62
N ALA A 610 -5.89 11.01 21.79
CA ALA A 610 -5.33 11.75 20.66
C ALA A 610 -6.41 12.11 19.63
N LEU A 611 -7.30 11.17 19.29
CA LEU A 611 -8.42 11.39 18.38
C LEU A 611 -9.30 12.55 18.84
N ARG A 612 -9.71 12.53 20.11
CA ARG A 612 -10.56 13.58 20.70
C ARG A 612 -9.86 14.93 20.75
N THR A 613 -8.58 14.94 21.16
CA THR A 613 -7.79 16.17 21.28
C THR A 613 -7.56 16.83 19.93
N PHE A 614 -7.13 16.06 18.94
CA PHE A 614 -6.90 16.59 17.59
C PHE A 614 -8.19 17.01 16.89
N SER A 615 -9.28 16.26 17.07
CA SER A 615 -10.58 16.64 16.50
C SER A 615 -11.09 17.98 17.07
N LYS A 616 -10.95 18.16 18.40
CA LYS A 616 -11.31 19.43 19.07
C LYS A 616 -10.40 20.58 18.64
N ALA A 617 -9.09 20.33 18.53
CA ALA A 617 -8.12 21.33 18.03
C ALA A 617 -8.47 21.78 16.61
N ASN A 618 -8.74 20.82 15.71
CA ASN A 618 -9.13 21.12 14.34
C ASN A 618 -10.47 21.90 14.25
N ALA A 619 -11.45 21.55 15.09
CA ALA A 619 -12.73 22.27 15.16
C ALA A 619 -12.54 23.73 15.63
N LEU A 620 -11.73 23.95 16.68
CA LEU A 620 -11.45 25.30 17.21
C LEU A 620 -10.72 26.17 16.18
N MET A 621 -9.74 25.61 15.45
CA MET A 621 -9.00 26.32 14.40
C MET A 621 -9.90 26.74 13.24
N ARG A 622 -10.87 25.90 12.89
CA ARG A 622 -11.88 26.24 11.86
C ARG A 622 -12.86 27.30 12.31
N GLU A 623 -13.33 27.24 13.55
CA GLU A 623 -14.24 28.24 14.13
C GLU A 623 -13.60 29.63 14.12
N LYS A 624 -12.32 29.72 14.43
CA LYS A 624 -11.55 30.98 14.42
C LYS A 624 -11.16 31.45 13.02
N LYS A 625 -11.53 30.72 11.95
CA LYS A 625 -11.21 31.06 10.54
C LYS A 625 -9.72 31.38 10.34
N THR A 626 -8.83 30.64 10.98
CA THR A 626 -7.39 30.85 10.84
C THR A 626 -6.99 30.66 9.37
N THR A 627 -6.16 31.55 8.86
CA THR A 627 -5.67 31.52 7.46
C THR A 627 -4.74 30.33 7.19
N VAL A 628 -4.16 29.77 8.24
CA VAL A 628 -3.22 28.64 8.17
C VAL A 628 -3.94 27.34 8.54
N GLN A 629 -3.88 26.34 7.67
CA GLN A 629 -4.37 24.99 8.00
C GLN A 629 -3.37 24.30 8.92
N PRO A 630 -3.81 23.87 10.13
CA PRO A 630 -2.91 23.20 11.06
C PRO A 630 -2.53 21.80 10.54
N GLN A 631 -1.32 21.39 10.83
CA GLN A 631 -0.84 20.04 10.59
C GLN A 631 -0.84 19.25 11.90
N PHE A 632 -1.11 17.94 11.81
CA PHE A 632 -1.23 17.09 12.98
C PHE A 632 -0.19 15.98 12.92
N ILE A 633 0.61 15.88 13.98
CA ILE A 633 1.70 14.92 14.11
C ILE A 633 1.42 14.06 15.34
N TYR A 634 1.31 12.76 15.15
CA TYR A 634 1.17 11.80 16.23
C TYR A 634 2.46 11.00 16.43
N ARG A 635 2.95 10.98 17.68
CA ARG A 635 4.12 10.20 18.03
C ARG A 635 3.78 9.23 19.17
N PRO A 636 3.68 7.92 18.87
CA PRO A 636 3.47 6.93 19.92
C PRO A 636 4.76 6.72 20.74
N VAL A 637 4.58 6.59 22.07
CA VAL A 637 5.63 6.18 23.00
C VAL A 637 5.24 4.81 23.54
N SER A 638 6.14 3.84 23.42
CA SER A 638 5.91 2.52 24.01
C SER A 638 6.04 2.60 25.54
N PRO A 639 5.15 1.95 26.31
CA PRO A 639 5.24 1.93 27.77
C PRO A 639 6.56 1.33 28.31
N SER A 640 7.20 0.47 27.53
CA SER A 640 8.40 -0.29 27.91
C SER A 640 9.69 0.19 27.23
N ALA A 641 9.61 1.01 26.20
CA ALA A 641 10.78 1.39 25.37
C ALA A 641 11.18 2.86 25.60
N LYS A 642 12.49 3.13 25.68
CA LYS A 642 13.05 4.44 25.41
C LYS A 642 12.98 4.71 23.88
N PRO A 643 12.69 5.91 23.41
CA PRO A 643 12.75 7.20 24.09
C PRO A 643 11.50 7.54 24.91
N GLN A 644 11.72 8.23 26.02
CA GLN A 644 10.67 8.83 26.83
C GLN A 644 10.13 10.11 26.15
N GLU A 645 9.01 10.63 26.62
CA GLU A 645 8.42 11.89 26.11
C GLU A 645 9.42 13.04 26.10
N SER A 646 10.26 13.13 27.15
CA SER A 646 11.34 14.11 27.26
C SER A 646 12.37 14.00 26.12
N ASP A 647 12.72 12.81 25.66
CA ASP A 647 13.69 12.61 24.59
C ASP A 647 13.12 13.05 23.23
N ILE A 648 11.80 12.81 23.01
CA ILE A 648 11.11 13.30 21.80
C ILE A 648 11.09 14.83 21.77
N LEU A 649 10.76 15.45 22.92
CA LEU A 649 10.74 16.91 23.03
C LEU A 649 12.13 17.53 22.85
N LYS A 650 13.17 16.95 23.44
CA LYS A 650 14.55 17.34 23.25
C LYS A 650 14.98 17.21 21.79
N TYR A 651 14.65 16.11 21.15
CA TYR A 651 14.93 15.89 19.72
C TYR A 651 14.28 16.97 18.85
N ILE A 652 12.99 17.28 19.09
CA ILE A 652 12.30 18.31 18.33
C ILE A 652 12.95 19.68 18.55
N TRP A 653 13.22 20.03 19.81
CA TRP A 653 13.83 21.32 20.13
C TRP A 653 15.25 21.47 19.59
N GLN A 654 16.10 20.46 19.79
CA GLN A 654 17.53 20.51 19.46
C GLN A 654 17.84 20.18 18.00
N THR A 655 17.02 19.38 17.32
CA THR A 655 17.30 18.88 15.97
C THR A 655 16.42 19.51 14.90
N MET A 656 15.15 19.78 15.21
CA MET A 656 14.21 20.33 14.25
C MET A 656 14.10 21.85 14.28
N HIS A 657 14.57 22.48 15.37
CA HIS A 657 14.61 23.93 15.54
C HIS A 657 13.31 24.63 15.10
N PRO A 658 12.17 24.36 15.74
CA PRO A 658 10.91 25.04 15.41
C PRO A 658 11.06 26.54 15.68
N HIS A 659 10.33 27.38 14.93
CA HIS A 659 10.32 28.82 15.18
C HIS A 659 9.89 29.13 16.62
N GLU A 660 8.85 28.45 17.06
CA GLU A 660 8.30 28.54 18.40
C GLU A 660 7.74 27.19 18.84
N LEU A 661 7.98 26.81 20.10
CA LEU A 661 7.41 25.61 20.71
C LEU A 661 6.44 26.04 21.82
N LEU A 662 5.18 25.67 21.69
CA LEU A 662 4.14 25.89 22.70
C LEU A 662 3.93 24.61 23.52
N ILE A 663 4.08 24.73 24.83
CA ILE A 663 3.92 23.61 25.75
C ILE A 663 3.21 24.06 27.02
N SER A 664 2.48 23.15 27.70
CA SER A 664 1.97 23.44 29.03
C SER A 664 3.10 23.81 30.00
N ALA A 665 2.89 24.81 30.86
CA ALA A 665 3.88 25.16 31.87
C ALA A 665 4.21 23.99 32.81
N ASP A 666 3.24 23.09 33.04
CA ASP A 666 3.41 21.89 33.88
C ASP A 666 4.29 20.83 33.22
N SER A 667 4.34 20.81 31.88
CA SER A 667 5.17 19.86 31.11
C SER A 667 6.56 20.43 30.76
N LEU A 668 6.82 21.73 31.05
CA LEU A 668 8.09 22.39 30.80
C LEU A 668 9.32 21.71 31.44
N PRO A 669 9.24 21.15 32.67
CA PRO A 669 10.36 20.46 33.31
C PRO A 669 10.89 19.24 32.54
N MET A 670 10.13 18.71 31.57
CA MET A 670 10.58 17.62 30.70
C MET A 670 11.71 18.05 29.75
N LEU A 671 11.85 19.35 29.53
CA LEU A 671 12.90 19.96 28.74
C LEU A 671 13.96 20.55 29.69
N ASN A 672 14.90 19.73 30.17
CA ASN A 672 16.03 20.19 30.97
C ASN A 672 16.94 21.13 30.14
N ASP A 673 17.58 22.09 30.78
CA ASP A 673 18.60 23.00 30.19
C ASP A 673 18.08 24.06 29.19
N ILE A 674 16.89 24.61 29.40
CA ILE A 674 16.42 25.76 28.64
C ILE A 674 16.80 27.07 29.34
N ASN A 675 17.42 27.97 28.56
CA ASN A 675 17.70 29.34 29.07
C ASN A 675 16.36 30.04 29.42
N PRO A 676 16.17 30.51 30.66
CA PRO A 676 14.95 31.20 31.10
C PRO A 676 14.58 32.41 30.24
N ASP A 677 15.55 33.12 29.67
CA ASP A 677 15.33 34.30 28.83
C ASP A 677 14.60 34.02 27.51
N ARG A 678 14.45 32.73 27.14
CA ARG A 678 13.76 32.30 25.94
C ARG A 678 12.33 31.86 26.20
N ILE A 679 11.90 31.87 27.45
CA ILE A 679 10.57 31.40 27.84
C ILE A 679 9.69 32.61 28.05
N ARG A 680 8.61 32.71 27.27
CA ARG A 680 7.49 33.59 27.54
C ARG A 680 6.33 32.78 28.07
N TYR A 681 5.56 33.39 28.95
CA TYR A 681 4.38 32.74 29.51
C TYR A 681 3.12 33.48 29.11
N GLU A 682 2.14 32.73 28.60
CA GLU A 682 0.78 33.22 28.36
C GLU A 682 -0.17 32.56 29.33
N LEU A 683 -1.06 33.37 29.94
CA LEU A 683 -2.14 32.85 30.78
C LEU A 683 -3.41 32.78 29.96
N THR A 684 -3.90 31.55 29.74
CA THR A 684 -5.18 31.31 29.09
C THR A 684 -6.26 30.99 30.13
N ALA A 685 -7.53 30.98 29.72
CA ALA A 685 -8.65 30.59 30.60
C ALA A 685 -8.54 29.15 31.13
N ASN A 686 -7.74 28.27 30.51
CA ASN A 686 -7.60 26.88 30.83
C ASN A 686 -6.24 26.49 31.45
N GLY A 687 -5.29 27.41 31.56
CA GLY A 687 -3.97 27.15 32.15
C GLY A 687 -2.88 28.07 31.61
N LYS A 688 -1.67 27.89 32.14
CA LYS A 688 -0.48 28.64 31.76
C LYS A 688 0.28 27.91 30.65
N VAL A 689 0.58 28.58 29.54
CA VAL A 689 1.31 28.05 28.39
C VAL A 689 2.70 28.69 28.36
N ALA A 690 3.72 27.86 28.14
CA ALA A 690 5.09 28.32 27.93
C ALA A 690 5.38 28.36 26.42
N HIS A 691 5.90 29.49 25.97
CA HIS A 691 6.34 29.75 24.61
C HIS A 691 7.87 29.76 24.57
N LEU A 692 8.46 28.79 23.91
CA LEU A 692 9.89 28.67 23.74
C LEU A 692 10.29 29.21 22.36
N LEU A 693 11.02 30.32 22.34
CA LEU A 693 11.42 31.00 21.11
C LEU A 693 12.75 30.43 20.59
N ALA A 694 12.84 30.09 19.31
CA ALA A 694 14.11 29.79 18.67
C ALA A 694 15.04 31.00 18.69
N ARG A 695 16.38 30.82 18.58
CA ARG A 695 17.29 31.91 18.36
C ARG A 695 16.92 32.65 17.08
N ARG A 696 16.69 33.96 17.14
CA ARG A 696 16.79 34.84 15.99
C ARG A 696 18.22 34.96 15.54
#